data_cd2b7cb1ff73ca0f0eee1e36ce69d19e
#
_entry.id   cd2b7cb1ff73ca0f0eee1e36ce69d19e
#
_cell.length_a   1.000
_cell.length_b   1.000
_cell.length_c   1.000
_cell.angle_alpha   90.00
_cell.angle_beta   90.00
_cell.angle_gamma   90.00
#
_symmetry.space_group_name_H-M   'P 1'
#
loop_
_entity.id
_entity.type
_entity.pdbx_description
1 polymer ?
#
loop_
_entity_poly.entity_id
_entity_poly.type
_entity_poly.pdbx_seq_one_letter_code
_entity_poly.pdbx_strand_id
1 'polypeptide(L)'
;MALTPFGRARRSPRHTARIALLTSAALAASVLTSTVAAQTAAAAPQTGSHTGGRLFSTPDTALGRGWRSSLDRAVTGTGDSAGFHILVADESKSFTYREVADLTQDGLDGIGPWTGYVCQTGSGRYAAAVYAPSTAVNTPSLMQHGGFAAVVDLDTGKVTQVASGMQLAYFSPGCGTGDTVTFTRTTVGDSAKGTTTLLDIDARTGKPVGKTTVGGQFTNPLPTADGHVGVLGGRLVEVAANGTTSTLTKLPGRAFALAPTTGGALDVAVVAGGRDVLQRWTGEKLTKLGTAPLGKLGLFARQGGDLVAGVVSGVGSAPGLLRKSAPDKPLSASREGHLLTASAVSREMRGMTSKIGSTGGEGAGVIDVSALATASGTTSATEVTTAAAAADTADDVEPLSSDGTQEKNVLAAQGVTPTDPNPQTHYSNCLVKRDDVNAQALQPSTNMVEWAVDQAVHGDLNITRPANYLGTESEAYNPESLFPRVALTGGGTVPAQVMLGILAQESNFKQASWHSVPGDGGNPLTGDYYGNADSIHYYPNNGAADCGYGIAQVTAGMNEAKPDPYEPTQAYAIATDYAANITAGLQILSKTWNELKGLGMNVNTGNSAYVENWFMALWGYNSGVYSDTSANGGQVGLGWFNNPANPIYRADRLPFLRASYDDASHPADWPYEEKVMGWIETPQMTYNAQASYTRPLFPTGGSLPAGQLYLNTDYRAYCGSSNNCDPNAASGTDPCPAENETCWFDGSVDWGAGENSATGSTENLAYSLGSGEPALDRQYDAGPCGGAPSGLLIDDVPKPNDNTQGCTDSTKIDGKFNLQLGDNFTYQRSDGSWRATGDIAPIDLHQLGAGYDGHVWFTHTYAGGNGSAASDADLWHKVSATWTPSPELMAQPGTTGVLYNIYVHLPNHGAQGKVAYNVHVGNSGQGVTELHSCPITQQTWSGGNDTWLSLGTLRLWEGAYMQADNTSYAGATGDLDVAYDAAVFQPTTTAATGPCFDGS
;
A
#
# COMPACT_ATOMS: atom_id res chain seq x y z
N MET A 1 67.55 -0.72 7.06
CA MET A 1 68.23 -1.33 5.92
C MET A 1 67.19 -1.38 4.82
N ALA A 2 67.05 -0.39 3.93
CA ALA A 2 67.85 -0.16 2.74
C ALA A 2 67.80 -1.44 1.85
N LEU A 3 67.30 -1.46 0.66
CA LEU A 3 67.43 -0.63 -0.53
C LEU A 3 66.40 -1.05 -1.60
N THR A 4 65.78 -0.14 -2.27
CA THR A 4 65.34 -0.09 -3.65
C THR A 4 66.59 -0.26 -4.60
N PRO A 5 66.53 -0.16 -5.97
CA PRO A 5 65.43 -0.01 -6.96
C PRO A 5 65.76 -0.60 -8.37
N PHE A 6 65.11 -0.04 -9.41
CA PHE A 6 65.36 -0.05 -10.88
C PHE A 6 64.61 -1.13 -11.70
N GLY A 7 64.09 -0.86 -12.84
CA GLY A 7 64.01 0.33 -13.67
C GLY A 7 63.32 0.02 -15.01
N ARG A 8 62.66 1.00 -15.57
CA ARG A 8 62.57 1.46 -16.95
C ARG A 8 62.84 0.48 -18.11
N ALA A 9 62.12 0.47 -19.13
CA ALA A 9 61.45 1.33 -20.06
C ALA A 9 61.48 0.72 -21.50
N ARG A 10 60.57 1.21 -22.31
CA ARG A 10 60.64 1.57 -23.73
C ARG A 10 59.93 0.74 -24.76
N ARG A 11 58.95 1.40 -25.30
CA ARG A 11 58.69 1.84 -26.72
C ARG A 11 58.17 0.85 -27.74
N SER A 12 57.04 1.31 -28.26
CA SER A 12 56.41 0.99 -29.54
C SER A 12 57.41 1.02 -30.75
N PRO A 13 57.07 0.45 -31.92
CA PRO A 13 56.56 1.35 -32.94
C PRO A 13 55.40 0.85 -33.80
N ARG A 14 54.80 1.86 -34.40
CA ARG A 14 53.88 1.92 -35.49
C ARG A 14 54.22 1.04 -36.69
N HIS A 15 53.22 0.50 -37.39
CA HIS A 15 53.20 0.53 -38.87
C HIS A 15 51.79 0.68 -39.40
N THR A 16 51.73 1.63 -40.27
CA THR A 16 50.69 2.10 -41.16
C THR A 16 50.42 1.14 -42.31
N ALA A 17 49.22 1.07 -42.80
CA ALA A 17 48.76 1.40 -44.15
C ALA A 17 47.63 0.45 -44.61
N ARG A 18 46.57 0.95 -45.00
CA ARG A 18 45.92 1.45 -46.22
C ARG A 18 44.73 0.56 -46.67
N ILE A 19 43.60 1.22 -46.74
CA ILE A 19 42.60 1.37 -47.80
C ILE A 19 41.91 0.11 -48.31
N ALA A 20 40.60 0.05 -48.11
CA ALA A 20 39.62 -0.11 -49.18
C ALA A 20 38.26 0.44 -48.78
N LEU A 21 37.71 1.18 -49.65
CA LEU A 21 36.47 1.94 -49.68
C LEU A 21 35.23 1.06 -49.75
N LEU A 22 34.13 1.72 -49.35
CA LEU A 22 32.74 1.51 -49.78
C LEU A 22 31.93 0.35 -49.12
N THR A 23 31.05 0.72 -48.20
CA THR A 23 29.62 0.91 -48.54
C THR A 23 28.91 1.66 -47.43
N SER A 24 28.25 2.73 -47.86
CA SER A 24 27.30 3.49 -47.06
C SER A 24 26.11 2.61 -46.68
N ALA A 25 25.97 2.27 -45.37
CA ALA A 25 24.72 1.85 -44.84
C ALA A 25 24.27 2.97 -43.88
N ALA A 26 23.25 3.66 -44.27
CA ALA A 26 22.55 4.60 -43.40
C ALA A 26 22.09 3.89 -42.12
N LEU A 27 22.65 4.26 -40.98
CA LEU A 27 22.02 3.96 -39.69
C LEU A 27 20.75 4.84 -39.62
N ALA A 28 19.63 4.27 -40.00
CA ALA A 28 18.34 4.76 -39.60
C ALA A 28 18.29 4.60 -38.08
N ALA A 29 18.32 5.68 -37.34
CA ALA A 29 17.91 5.74 -35.96
C ALA A 29 16.43 5.30 -35.93
N SER A 30 16.19 4.04 -35.60
CA SER A 30 14.88 3.58 -35.23
C SER A 30 14.55 4.20 -33.87
N VAL A 31 13.91 5.37 -33.94
CA VAL A 31 13.08 5.85 -32.85
C VAL A 31 12.02 4.77 -32.67
N LEU A 32 12.20 3.92 -31.67
CA LEU A 32 11.12 3.11 -31.14
C LEU A 32 10.10 4.07 -30.55
N THR A 33 9.17 4.49 -31.37
CA THR A 33 7.87 4.96 -30.89
C THR A 33 7.20 3.73 -30.33
N SER A 34 7.33 3.52 -29.02
CA SER A 34 6.39 2.70 -28.28
C SER A 34 5.03 3.37 -28.42
N THR A 35 4.27 2.95 -29.41
CA THR A 35 2.84 3.21 -29.45
C THR A 35 2.24 2.43 -28.28
N VAL A 36 2.04 3.12 -27.17
CA VAL A 36 1.12 2.64 -26.14
C VAL A 36 -0.24 2.53 -26.85
N ALA A 37 -0.60 1.31 -27.22
CA ALA A 37 -1.95 1.04 -27.64
C ALA A 37 -2.82 1.30 -26.38
N ALA A 38 -3.68 2.33 -26.45
CA ALA A 38 -4.66 2.55 -25.43
C ALA A 38 -5.53 1.28 -25.37
N GLN A 39 -5.27 0.44 -24.37
CA GLN A 39 -6.14 -0.66 -24.05
C GLN A 39 -7.41 -0.07 -23.45
N THR A 40 -8.48 -0.21 -24.12
CA THR A 40 -9.80 0.06 -23.57
C THR A 40 -10.15 -1.12 -22.68
N ALA A 41 -9.89 -1.01 -21.40
CA ALA A 41 -10.60 -1.81 -20.44
C ALA A 41 -12.07 -1.46 -20.59
N ALA A 42 -12.81 -2.30 -21.24
CA ALA A 42 -14.26 -2.18 -21.32
C ALA A 42 -14.81 -2.77 -20.01
N ALA A 43 -14.80 -1.97 -18.95
CA ALA A 43 -15.77 -2.21 -17.90
C ALA A 43 -17.15 -2.15 -18.55
N ALA A 44 -17.87 -3.26 -18.56
CA ALA A 44 -19.26 -3.25 -18.94
C ALA A 44 -19.98 -2.23 -18.06
N PRO A 45 -20.89 -1.40 -18.61
CA PRO A 45 -21.62 -0.44 -17.79
C PRO A 45 -22.45 -1.23 -16.79
N GLN A 46 -22.03 -1.23 -15.54
CA GLN A 46 -22.88 -1.70 -14.46
C GLN A 46 -24.04 -0.70 -14.34
N THR A 47 -25.20 -1.13 -14.70
CA THR A 47 -26.46 -0.36 -14.59
C THR A 47 -27.08 -0.44 -13.18
N GLY A 48 -26.32 -0.83 -12.18
CA GLY A 48 -26.67 -0.69 -10.77
C GLY A 48 -26.45 0.76 -10.33
N SER A 49 -27.52 1.46 -9.94
CA SER A 49 -27.43 2.84 -9.46
C SER A 49 -26.94 2.83 -8.01
N HIS A 50 -25.64 2.78 -7.80
CA HIS A 50 -25.00 2.96 -6.48
C HIS A 50 -25.01 4.46 -6.14
N THR A 51 -26.13 4.93 -5.59
CA THR A 51 -26.31 6.33 -5.24
C THR A 51 -26.43 6.47 -3.73
N GLY A 52 -25.67 7.38 -3.17
CA GLY A 52 -25.85 7.83 -1.80
C GLY A 52 -27.22 8.48 -1.58
N GLY A 53 -27.57 8.71 -0.33
CA GLY A 53 -28.73 9.50 0.01
C GLY A 53 -28.63 10.93 -0.55
N ARG A 54 -29.74 11.64 -0.61
CA ARG A 54 -29.74 13.06 -0.99
C ARG A 54 -28.92 13.86 0.04
N LEU A 55 -27.95 14.61 -0.42
CA LEU A 55 -27.14 15.45 0.45
C LEU A 55 -28.02 16.49 1.20
N PHE A 56 -28.98 17.10 0.51
CA PHE A 56 -29.88 18.08 1.10
C PHE A 56 -31.36 17.60 1.07
N SER A 57 -31.95 17.44 2.24
CA SER A 57 -33.38 17.07 2.38
C SER A 57 -34.33 18.14 1.85
N THR A 58 -33.91 19.42 1.93
CA THR A 58 -34.67 20.59 1.43
C THR A 58 -33.83 21.38 0.41
N PRO A 59 -33.70 20.87 -0.84
CA PRO A 59 -32.83 21.48 -1.83
C PRO A 59 -33.17 22.92 -2.21
N ASP A 60 -34.45 23.27 -2.28
CA ASP A 60 -34.87 24.64 -2.61
C ASP A 60 -34.38 25.66 -1.56
N THR A 61 -34.26 25.26 -0.30
CA THR A 61 -33.71 26.09 0.78
C THR A 61 -32.18 26.09 0.75
N ALA A 62 -31.57 24.94 0.55
CA ALA A 62 -30.12 24.80 0.62
C ALA A 62 -29.42 25.41 -0.60
N LEU A 63 -29.92 25.15 -1.80
CA LEU A 63 -29.28 25.50 -3.08
C LEU A 63 -29.89 26.76 -3.73
N GLY A 64 -31.06 27.17 -3.30
CA GLY A 64 -31.77 28.31 -3.87
C GLY A 64 -32.59 27.94 -5.13
N ARG A 65 -33.22 28.97 -5.71
CA ARG A 65 -34.04 28.76 -6.92
C ARG A 65 -33.13 28.49 -8.15
N GLY A 66 -33.54 27.55 -8.98
CA GLY A 66 -32.87 27.25 -10.27
C GLY A 66 -31.93 26.04 -10.23
N TRP A 67 -31.71 25.44 -9.09
CA TRP A 67 -30.79 24.29 -8.96
C TRP A 67 -31.12 23.13 -9.92
N ARG A 68 -32.43 22.90 -10.24
CA ARG A 68 -32.85 21.83 -11.14
C ARG A 68 -32.38 21.98 -12.59
N SER A 69 -32.01 23.20 -12.99
CA SER A 69 -31.50 23.49 -14.34
C SER A 69 -30.01 23.81 -14.34
N SER A 70 -29.37 23.71 -13.21
CA SER A 70 -27.93 23.94 -13.07
C SER A 70 -27.12 22.83 -13.74
N LEU A 71 -25.98 23.20 -14.29
CA LEU A 71 -24.95 22.30 -14.82
C LEU A 71 -23.77 22.15 -13.86
N ASP A 72 -23.89 22.69 -12.64
CA ASP A 72 -22.82 22.56 -11.64
C ASP A 72 -22.63 21.11 -11.20
N ARG A 73 -21.36 20.72 -11.12
CA ARG A 73 -20.95 19.36 -10.80
C ARG A 73 -19.76 19.39 -9.85
N ALA A 74 -19.84 18.64 -8.76
CA ALA A 74 -18.75 18.37 -7.86
C ALA A 74 -18.10 17.04 -8.20
N VAL A 75 -16.78 16.99 -8.09
CA VAL A 75 -15.97 15.76 -8.22
C VAL A 75 -15.03 15.67 -7.03
N THR A 76 -14.92 14.50 -6.45
CA THR A 76 -13.94 14.21 -5.40
C THR A 76 -13.47 12.78 -5.53
N GLY A 77 -12.36 12.43 -4.86
CA GLY A 77 -11.82 11.08 -4.82
C GLY A 77 -11.42 10.72 -3.39
N THR A 78 -11.51 9.45 -3.07
CA THR A 78 -11.01 8.84 -1.84
C THR A 78 -10.67 7.40 -2.11
N GLY A 79 -9.79 6.79 -1.31
CA GLY A 79 -9.42 5.40 -1.49
C GLY A 79 -9.68 4.57 -0.25
N ASP A 80 -9.81 3.27 -0.48
CA ASP A 80 -9.83 2.23 0.54
C ASP A 80 -9.30 0.91 -0.05
N SER A 81 -9.50 -0.22 0.61
CA SER A 81 -9.01 -1.50 0.09
C SER A 81 -9.72 -1.96 -1.19
N ALA A 82 -10.90 -1.46 -1.49
CA ALA A 82 -11.61 -1.78 -2.72
C ALA A 82 -11.10 -1.01 -3.94
N GLY A 83 -10.45 0.15 -3.74
CA GLY A 83 -9.90 0.93 -4.84
C GLY A 83 -9.77 2.43 -4.55
N PHE A 84 -9.44 3.23 -5.57
CA PHE A 84 -9.52 4.68 -5.53
C PHE A 84 -10.81 5.15 -6.23
N HIS A 85 -11.80 5.52 -5.43
CA HIS A 85 -13.16 5.85 -5.86
C HIS A 85 -13.28 7.27 -6.40
N ILE A 86 -13.88 7.43 -7.56
CA ILE A 86 -14.23 8.73 -8.13
C ILE A 86 -15.71 9.00 -7.92
N LEU A 87 -16.00 9.98 -7.09
CA LEU A 87 -17.36 10.38 -6.73
C LEU A 87 -17.80 11.65 -7.45
N VAL A 88 -19.04 11.66 -7.93
CA VAL A 88 -19.64 12.78 -8.65
C VAL A 88 -20.99 13.15 -8.03
N ALA A 89 -21.25 14.44 -7.96
CA ALA A 89 -22.55 14.97 -7.57
C ALA A 89 -22.98 16.13 -8.49
N ASP A 90 -24.16 16.00 -9.11
CA ASP A 90 -24.74 17.00 -9.99
C ASP A 90 -25.72 17.88 -9.20
N GLU A 91 -25.66 19.22 -9.33
CA GLU A 91 -26.59 20.12 -8.66
C GLU A 91 -28.03 19.88 -9.05
N SER A 92 -28.30 19.60 -10.34
CA SER A 92 -29.65 19.28 -10.87
C SER A 92 -30.27 18.04 -10.21
N LYS A 93 -29.44 17.20 -9.56
CA LYS A 93 -29.83 16.05 -8.73
C LYS A 93 -29.70 16.31 -7.23
N SER A 94 -29.70 17.61 -6.82
CA SER A 94 -29.54 18.01 -5.41
C SER A 94 -28.22 17.56 -4.80
N PHE A 95 -27.16 17.48 -5.61
CA PHE A 95 -25.86 16.98 -5.21
C PHE A 95 -25.93 15.61 -4.52
N THR A 96 -26.75 14.71 -5.05
CA THR A 96 -26.68 13.30 -4.66
C THR A 96 -25.38 12.73 -5.19
N TYR A 97 -24.49 12.34 -4.31
CA TYR A 97 -23.22 11.70 -4.69
C TYR A 97 -23.45 10.30 -5.22
N ARG A 98 -22.69 9.93 -6.20
CA ARG A 98 -22.60 8.57 -6.74
C ARG A 98 -21.15 8.27 -7.10
N GLU A 99 -20.78 7.04 -6.98
CA GLU A 99 -19.57 6.54 -7.60
C GLU A 99 -19.71 6.48 -9.11
N VAL A 100 -18.69 6.87 -9.84
CA VAL A 100 -18.66 6.77 -11.31
C VAL A 100 -17.54 5.87 -11.80
N ALA A 101 -16.52 5.66 -11.00
CA ALA A 101 -15.43 4.75 -11.30
C ALA A 101 -14.75 4.33 -10.00
N ASP A 102 -14.31 3.10 -9.97
CA ASP A 102 -13.39 2.52 -9.05
C ASP A 102 -12.07 2.24 -9.79
N LEU A 103 -10.97 2.75 -9.27
CA LEU A 103 -9.66 2.68 -9.92
C LEU A 103 -8.78 1.73 -9.12
N THR A 104 -8.60 0.55 -9.67
CA THR A 104 -7.68 -0.48 -9.21
C THR A 104 -6.69 -0.83 -10.31
N GLN A 105 -5.83 -1.78 -10.08
CA GLN A 105 -4.92 -2.33 -11.07
C GLN A 105 -4.93 -3.85 -10.93
N ASP A 106 -5.10 -4.55 -12.05
CA ASP A 106 -5.09 -6.02 -12.09
C ASP A 106 -3.82 -6.57 -11.43
N GLY A 107 -3.97 -7.60 -10.61
CA GLY A 107 -2.88 -8.23 -9.86
C GLY A 107 -2.43 -7.45 -8.62
N LEU A 108 -3.12 -6.38 -8.24
CA LEU A 108 -2.93 -5.63 -7.01
C LEU A 108 -4.19 -5.64 -6.13
N ASP A 109 -5.07 -6.59 -6.36
CA ASP A 109 -6.29 -6.75 -5.59
C ASP A 109 -5.95 -7.14 -4.15
N GLY A 110 -6.61 -6.51 -3.19
CA GLY A 110 -6.46 -6.81 -1.77
C GLY A 110 -5.14 -6.39 -1.10
N ILE A 111 -4.28 -5.64 -1.77
CA ILE A 111 -2.97 -5.22 -1.22
C ILE A 111 -3.09 -4.11 -0.15
N GLY A 112 -4.28 -3.74 0.21
CA GLY A 112 -4.57 -2.72 1.20
C GLY A 112 -5.15 -1.46 0.57
N PRO A 113 -5.35 -0.39 1.36
CA PRO A 113 -6.07 0.77 0.88
C PRO A 113 -5.31 1.50 -0.24
N TRP A 114 -6.07 2.02 -1.17
CA TRP A 114 -5.60 2.87 -2.26
C TRP A 114 -5.60 4.34 -1.85
N THR A 115 -4.77 5.12 -2.51
CA THR A 115 -4.75 6.60 -2.39
C THR A 115 -4.58 7.24 -3.75
N GLY A 116 -4.92 8.50 -3.89
CA GLY A 116 -4.77 9.19 -5.16
C GLY A 116 -5.19 10.65 -5.12
N TYR A 117 -5.05 11.29 -6.29
CA TYR A 117 -5.47 12.67 -6.52
C TYR A 117 -6.29 12.75 -7.79
N VAL A 118 -7.32 13.58 -7.79
CA VAL A 118 -8.21 13.77 -8.91
C VAL A 118 -8.43 15.24 -9.21
N CYS A 119 -8.48 15.62 -10.50
CA CYS A 119 -8.94 16.91 -10.91
C CYS A 119 -9.99 16.80 -12.02
N GLN A 120 -10.95 17.75 -12.05
CA GLN A 120 -11.97 17.86 -13.09
C GLN A 120 -11.48 18.73 -14.24
N THR A 121 -11.68 18.30 -15.49
CA THR A 121 -11.34 19.11 -16.68
C THR A 121 -12.24 20.31 -16.87
N GLY A 122 -11.82 21.27 -17.66
CA GLY A 122 -12.55 22.52 -17.91
C GLY A 122 -13.94 22.33 -18.50
N SER A 123 -14.18 21.30 -19.31
CA SER A 123 -15.53 20.99 -19.80
C SER A 123 -16.46 20.47 -18.70
N GLY A 124 -15.92 19.97 -17.60
CA GLY A 124 -16.68 19.32 -16.52
C GLY A 124 -17.16 17.92 -16.83
N ARG A 125 -16.78 17.37 -18.00
CA ARG A 125 -17.19 16.04 -18.43
C ARG A 125 -16.20 14.95 -18.02
N TYR A 126 -14.91 15.28 -17.94
CA TYR A 126 -13.86 14.31 -17.62
C TYR A 126 -13.20 14.62 -16.29
N ALA A 127 -12.65 13.62 -15.68
CA ALA A 127 -11.70 13.73 -14.59
C ALA A 127 -10.40 13.03 -14.97
N ALA A 128 -9.28 13.52 -14.43
CA ALA A 128 -8.01 12.85 -14.48
C ALA A 128 -7.61 12.45 -13.06
N ALA A 129 -7.07 11.26 -12.89
CA ALA A 129 -6.63 10.75 -11.61
C ALA A 129 -5.22 10.16 -11.70
N VAL A 130 -4.45 10.32 -10.63
CA VAL A 130 -3.26 9.52 -10.33
C VAL A 130 -3.53 8.75 -9.05
N TYR A 131 -3.24 7.46 -9.03
CA TYR A 131 -3.59 6.58 -7.92
C TYR A 131 -2.57 5.47 -7.74
N ALA A 132 -2.44 4.97 -6.53
CA ALA A 132 -1.55 3.86 -6.18
C ALA A 132 -2.03 3.22 -4.86
N PRO A 133 -1.60 2.01 -4.51
CA PRO A 133 -1.70 1.50 -3.15
C PRO A 133 -1.05 2.47 -2.17
N SER A 134 -1.70 2.76 -1.05
CA SER A 134 -1.23 3.76 -0.07
C SER A 134 0.12 3.39 0.54
N THR A 135 0.43 2.10 0.58
CA THR A 135 1.73 1.57 1.03
C THR A 135 2.91 2.04 0.17
N ALA A 136 2.68 2.35 -1.11
CA ALA A 136 3.71 2.92 -1.97
C ALA A 136 4.30 4.23 -1.44
N VAL A 137 3.58 4.98 -0.59
CA VAL A 137 4.10 6.22 0.00
C VAL A 137 5.02 6.01 1.20
N ASN A 138 5.14 4.78 1.70
CA ASN A 138 6.07 4.45 2.78
C ASN A 138 7.48 4.15 2.26
N THR A 139 7.59 3.72 1.01
CA THR A 139 8.87 3.37 0.40
C THR A 139 9.31 4.49 -0.53
N PRO A 140 10.42 5.20 -0.22
CA PRO A 140 10.89 6.33 -1.04
C PRO A 140 11.05 6.00 -2.53
N SER A 141 11.57 4.84 -2.87
CA SER A 141 11.74 4.40 -4.26
C SER A 141 10.41 4.22 -4.99
N LEU A 142 9.40 3.63 -4.34
CA LEU A 142 8.07 3.43 -4.93
C LEU A 142 7.33 4.77 -5.09
N MET A 143 7.40 5.64 -4.09
CA MET A 143 6.78 6.96 -4.20
C MET A 143 7.44 7.83 -5.28
N GLN A 144 8.76 7.72 -5.46
CA GLN A 144 9.49 8.38 -6.56
C GLN A 144 9.14 7.77 -7.90
N HIS A 145 8.93 6.45 -7.96
CA HIS A 145 8.48 5.78 -9.16
C HIS A 145 7.10 6.30 -9.60
N GLY A 146 6.20 6.55 -8.66
CA GLY A 146 4.86 7.07 -8.89
C GLY A 146 3.79 6.01 -9.08
N GLY A 147 2.56 6.47 -9.34
CA GLY A 147 1.37 5.64 -9.48
C GLY A 147 0.87 5.50 -10.92
N PHE A 148 -0.32 4.94 -11.03
CA PHE A 148 -1.08 4.80 -12.27
C PHE A 148 -1.82 6.09 -12.60
N ALA A 149 -2.04 6.36 -13.87
CA ALA A 149 -2.78 7.52 -14.34
C ALA A 149 -3.94 7.10 -15.22
N ALA A 150 -5.11 7.65 -14.95
CA ALA A 150 -6.33 7.38 -15.71
C ALA A 150 -7.12 8.66 -16.02
N VAL A 151 -7.93 8.57 -17.06
CA VAL A 151 -8.97 9.56 -17.39
C VAL A 151 -10.32 8.86 -17.31
N VAL A 152 -11.28 9.52 -16.66
CA VAL A 152 -12.64 9.01 -16.45
C VAL A 152 -13.66 9.93 -17.15
N ASP A 153 -14.53 9.38 -17.97
CA ASP A 153 -15.71 10.07 -18.50
C ASP A 153 -16.81 10.05 -17.42
N LEU A 154 -17.07 11.20 -16.81
CA LEU A 154 -17.97 11.34 -15.66
C LEU A 154 -19.46 11.09 -15.97
N ASP A 155 -19.84 11.07 -17.26
CA ASP A 155 -21.21 10.78 -17.67
C ASP A 155 -21.43 9.28 -17.85
N THR A 156 -20.41 8.53 -18.31
CA THR A 156 -20.53 7.10 -18.65
C THR A 156 -19.81 6.18 -17.66
N GLY A 157 -18.93 6.72 -16.79
CA GLY A 157 -18.07 5.92 -15.91
C GLY A 157 -16.90 5.25 -16.62
N LYS A 158 -16.72 5.50 -17.93
CA LYS A 158 -15.64 4.86 -18.69
C LYS A 158 -14.28 5.31 -18.19
N VAL A 159 -13.49 4.37 -17.73
CA VAL A 159 -12.09 4.55 -17.37
C VAL A 159 -11.20 4.31 -18.59
N THR A 160 -10.19 5.12 -18.77
CA THR A 160 -9.10 4.92 -19.73
C THR A 160 -7.78 5.12 -19.01
N GLN A 161 -7.06 4.05 -18.75
CA GLN A 161 -5.71 4.11 -18.20
C GLN A 161 -4.80 4.73 -19.29
N VAL A 162 -4.00 5.72 -18.92
CA VAL A 162 -3.22 6.52 -19.89
C VAL A 162 -1.71 6.42 -19.68
N ALA A 163 -1.26 6.10 -18.47
CA ALA A 163 0.15 5.96 -18.14
C ALA A 163 0.34 5.25 -16.81
N SER A 164 1.58 4.84 -16.54
CA SER A 164 2.09 4.41 -15.23
C SER A 164 3.34 5.19 -14.88
N GLY A 165 3.77 5.15 -13.62
CA GLY A 165 4.93 5.89 -13.15
C GLY A 165 4.71 7.41 -13.16
N MET A 166 3.50 7.86 -12.91
CA MET A 166 3.17 9.27 -12.75
C MET A 166 3.23 9.67 -11.28
N GLN A 167 3.72 10.86 -11.00
CA GLN A 167 3.97 11.33 -9.65
C GLN A 167 2.70 11.38 -8.81
N LEU A 168 2.68 10.68 -7.70
CA LEU A 168 1.62 10.70 -6.70
C LEU A 168 1.83 11.89 -5.77
N ALA A 169 1.28 13.05 -6.13
CA ALA A 169 1.42 14.27 -5.37
C ALA A 169 0.21 15.20 -5.57
N TYR A 170 -0.08 16.03 -4.59
CA TYR A 170 -1.23 16.94 -4.56
C TYR A 170 -1.42 17.84 -5.79
N PHE A 171 -0.37 18.04 -6.56
CA PHE A 171 -0.37 18.88 -7.76
C PHE A 171 -0.44 18.10 -9.07
N SER A 172 -0.45 16.78 -9.03
CA SER A 172 -0.55 15.90 -10.19
C SER A 172 -1.78 15.00 -10.05
N PRO A 173 -2.69 14.96 -11.03
CA PRO A 173 -2.68 15.65 -12.32
C PRO A 173 -3.02 17.15 -12.23
N GLY A 174 -2.55 17.94 -13.20
CA GLY A 174 -2.90 19.34 -13.41
C GLY A 174 -4.00 19.49 -14.46
N CYS A 175 -5.17 20.00 -14.07
CA CYS A 175 -6.26 20.32 -14.99
C CYS A 175 -6.31 21.81 -15.29
N GLY A 176 -6.38 22.15 -16.59
CA GLY A 176 -6.53 23.51 -17.08
C GLY A 176 -7.99 23.88 -17.34
N THR A 177 -8.19 24.93 -18.16
CA THR A 177 -9.53 25.38 -18.59
C THR A 177 -10.13 24.57 -19.74
N GLY A 178 -9.35 23.71 -20.37
CA GLY A 178 -9.73 22.79 -21.45
C GLY A 178 -9.82 21.34 -20.99
N ASP A 179 -9.84 20.42 -21.96
CA ASP A 179 -9.84 18.97 -21.72
C ASP A 179 -8.43 18.34 -21.91
N THR A 180 -7.39 19.14 -21.94
CA THR A 180 -6.01 18.67 -21.82
C THR A 180 -5.64 18.63 -20.35
N VAL A 181 -5.10 17.51 -19.89
CA VAL A 181 -4.62 17.30 -18.54
C VAL A 181 -3.13 16.98 -18.56
N THR A 182 -2.39 17.45 -17.56
CA THR A 182 -0.94 17.25 -17.48
C THR A 182 -0.61 16.40 -16.27
N PHE A 183 0.01 15.24 -16.51
CA PHE A 183 0.63 14.42 -15.48
C PHE A 183 2.11 14.74 -15.36
N THR A 184 2.65 14.66 -14.15
CA THR A 184 4.09 14.88 -13.90
C THR A 184 4.80 13.58 -13.58
N ARG A 185 6.07 13.49 -13.95
CA ARG A 185 7.01 12.45 -13.51
C ARG A 185 8.34 13.11 -13.20
N THR A 186 8.74 13.11 -11.95
CA THR A 186 10.06 13.61 -11.55
C THR A 186 11.04 12.44 -11.52
N THR A 187 12.13 12.52 -12.26
CA THR A 187 13.23 11.56 -12.19
C THR A 187 14.38 12.21 -11.44
N VAL A 188 14.78 11.56 -10.35
CA VAL A 188 16.05 11.83 -9.68
C VAL A 188 17.08 10.91 -10.34
N GLY A 189 18.05 11.46 -11.05
CA GLY A 189 19.06 10.69 -11.74
C GLY A 189 20.40 10.74 -11.02
N ASP A 190 21.27 9.76 -11.26
CA ASP A 190 22.66 9.71 -10.78
C ASP A 190 23.51 10.88 -11.30
N SER A 191 22.98 11.66 -12.20
CA SER A 191 23.60 12.89 -12.71
C SER A 191 22.95 14.12 -12.11
N ALA A 192 23.75 15.03 -11.66
CA ALA A 192 23.51 16.24 -10.90
C ALA A 192 22.35 17.19 -11.30
N LYS A 193 21.31 16.75 -12.01
CA LYS A 193 20.12 17.56 -12.31
C LYS A 193 18.91 16.65 -12.47
N GLY A 194 18.06 16.59 -11.47
CA GLY A 194 16.73 16.05 -11.58
C GLY A 194 15.94 16.71 -12.72
N THR A 195 15.01 16.00 -13.30
CA THR A 195 14.14 16.53 -14.36
C THR A 195 12.68 16.16 -14.06
N THR A 196 11.78 17.03 -14.48
CA THR A 196 10.34 16.73 -14.49
C THR A 196 9.86 16.56 -15.91
N THR A 197 9.27 15.42 -16.20
CA THR A 197 8.53 15.18 -17.45
C THR A 197 7.07 15.57 -17.25
N LEU A 198 6.54 16.37 -18.16
CA LEU A 198 5.15 16.76 -18.27
C LEU A 198 4.53 15.95 -19.40
N LEU A 199 3.53 15.16 -19.11
CA LEU A 199 2.81 14.32 -20.07
C LEU A 199 1.39 14.87 -20.22
N ASP A 200 1.08 15.38 -21.42
CA ASP A 200 -0.24 15.92 -21.73
C ASP A 200 -1.12 14.86 -22.37
N ILE A 201 -2.30 14.70 -21.85
CA ILE A 201 -3.33 13.77 -22.31
C ILE A 201 -4.58 14.56 -22.73
N ASP A 202 -5.09 14.29 -23.91
CA ASP A 202 -6.45 14.72 -24.28
C ASP A 202 -7.47 13.81 -23.57
N ALA A 203 -8.15 14.35 -22.58
CA ALA A 203 -9.10 13.58 -21.74
C ALA A 203 -10.29 13.00 -22.53
N ARG A 204 -10.62 13.57 -23.70
CA ARG A 204 -11.71 13.06 -24.55
C ARG A 204 -11.34 11.75 -25.25
N THR A 205 -10.07 11.57 -25.53
CA THR A 205 -9.57 10.43 -26.31
C THR A 205 -8.68 9.49 -25.51
N GLY A 206 -8.20 9.92 -24.34
CA GLY A 206 -7.22 9.21 -23.54
C GLY A 206 -5.84 9.12 -24.20
N LYS A 207 -5.56 9.94 -25.22
CA LYS A 207 -4.30 9.86 -25.97
C LYS A 207 -3.31 10.95 -25.56
N PRO A 208 -2.01 10.63 -25.54
CA PRO A 208 -0.97 11.63 -25.38
C PRO A 208 -1.00 12.66 -26.52
N VAL A 209 -0.95 13.94 -26.17
CA VAL A 209 -0.91 15.06 -27.12
C VAL A 209 0.37 15.91 -26.99
N GLY A 210 1.11 15.74 -25.89
CA GLY A 210 2.37 16.41 -25.66
C GLY A 210 3.22 15.66 -24.63
N LYS A 211 4.54 15.83 -24.75
CA LYS A 211 5.52 15.39 -23.75
C LYS A 211 6.66 16.40 -23.70
N THR A 212 6.85 17.02 -22.55
CA THR A 212 7.88 18.05 -22.36
C THR A 212 8.71 17.70 -21.14
N THR A 213 10.03 17.91 -21.20
CA THR A 213 10.93 17.68 -20.07
C THR A 213 11.53 19.01 -19.64
N VAL A 214 11.50 19.29 -18.34
CA VAL A 214 12.00 20.49 -17.69
C VAL A 214 13.11 20.08 -16.73
N GLY A 215 14.22 20.83 -16.69
CA GLY A 215 15.23 20.66 -15.65
C GLY A 215 14.66 21.17 -14.34
N GLY A 216 14.75 20.30 -13.29
CA GLY A 216 14.28 20.67 -11.99
C GLY A 216 12.92 20.07 -11.56
N GLN A 217 12.54 20.30 -10.31
CA GLN A 217 11.29 19.85 -9.74
C GLN A 217 10.17 20.87 -10.05
N PHE A 218 9.43 20.60 -11.12
CA PHE A 218 8.32 21.43 -11.56
C PHE A 218 7.01 20.99 -10.91
N THR A 219 6.34 21.88 -10.21
CA THR A 219 5.11 21.62 -9.47
C THR A 219 3.94 22.46 -9.96
N ASN A 220 2.71 22.10 -9.63
CA ASN A 220 1.47 22.80 -9.98
C ASN A 220 1.33 23.07 -11.49
N PRO A 221 1.44 22.05 -12.36
CA PRO A 221 1.37 22.22 -13.80
C PRO A 221 -0.03 22.66 -14.23
N LEU A 222 -0.09 23.70 -15.04
CA LEU A 222 -1.30 24.11 -15.74
C LEU A 222 -1.05 24.05 -17.25
N PRO A 223 -1.72 23.20 -18.02
CA PRO A 223 -1.64 23.22 -19.47
C PRO A 223 -2.22 24.52 -20.04
N THR A 224 -1.51 25.09 -21.01
CA THR A 224 -1.90 26.29 -21.76
C THR A 224 -1.88 26.00 -23.26
N ALA A 225 -2.29 26.95 -24.10
CA ALA A 225 -2.24 26.77 -25.54
C ALA A 225 -0.79 26.65 -26.10
N ASP A 226 0.18 27.28 -25.44
CA ASP A 226 1.56 27.38 -25.90
C ASP A 226 2.55 26.51 -25.08
N GLY A 227 2.07 25.71 -24.13
CA GLY A 227 2.89 24.89 -23.26
C GLY A 227 2.29 24.79 -21.86
N HIS A 228 3.07 25.12 -20.82
CA HIS A 228 2.63 24.98 -19.41
C HIS A 228 3.01 26.23 -18.61
N VAL A 229 2.22 26.51 -17.60
CA VAL A 229 2.60 27.42 -16.51
C VAL A 229 2.62 26.62 -15.21
N GLY A 230 3.58 26.87 -14.36
CA GLY A 230 3.70 26.21 -13.07
C GLY A 230 4.79 26.81 -12.21
N VAL A 231 5.24 26.07 -11.22
CA VAL A 231 6.22 26.54 -10.24
C VAL A 231 7.52 25.74 -10.37
N LEU A 232 8.63 26.45 -10.49
CA LEU A 232 9.97 25.90 -10.54
C LEU A 232 10.90 26.75 -9.67
N GLY A 233 11.50 26.16 -8.66
CA GLY A 233 12.43 26.87 -7.80
C GLY A 233 11.85 28.16 -7.17
N GLY A 234 10.63 28.10 -6.61
CA GLY A 234 9.96 29.25 -6.00
C GLY A 234 9.59 30.39 -6.95
N ARG A 235 9.60 30.15 -8.26
CA ARG A 235 9.20 31.08 -9.30
C ARG A 235 8.02 30.56 -10.07
N LEU A 236 7.12 31.47 -10.43
CA LEU A 236 6.14 31.19 -11.47
C LEU A 236 6.88 31.23 -12.82
N VAL A 237 6.79 30.13 -13.55
CA VAL A 237 7.47 29.98 -14.83
C VAL A 237 6.51 29.54 -15.92
N GLU A 238 6.83 29.94 -17.16
CA GLU A 238 6.22 29.39 -18.37
C GLU A 238 7.21 28.40 -18.99
N VAL A 239 6.68 27.27 -19.46
CA VAL A 239 7.42 26.21 -20.12
C VAL A 239 6.85 26.03 -21.51
N ALA A 240 7.65 26.38 -22.52
CA ALA A 240 7.28 26.14 -23.91
C ALA A 240 7.29 24.64 -24.25
N ALA A 241 6.61 24.26 -25.33
CA ALA A 241 6.52 22.86 -25.76
C ALA A 241 7.91 22.19 -26.02
N ASN A 242 8.96 22.97 -26.26
CA ASN A 242 10.33 22.47 -26.40
C ASN A 242 11.10 22.32 -25.07
N GLY A 243 10.46 22.54 -23.92
CA GLY A 243 11.08 22.50 -22.59
C GLY A 243 11.84 23.78 -22.19
N THR A 244 11.86 24.82 -23.02
CA THR A 244 12.45 26.08 -22.64
C THR A 244 11.61 26.77 -21.57
N THR A 245 12.26 27.18 -20.47
CA THR A 245 11.60 27.87 -19.36
C THR A 245 11.83 29.37 -19.40
N SER A 246 10.78 30.13 -19.11
CA SER A 246 10.88 31.60 -18.90
C SER A 246 10.27 31.95 -17.55
N THR A 247 10.99 32.76 -16.76
CA THR A 247 10.50 33.22 -15.46
C THR A 247 9.50 34.34 -15.64
N LEU A 248 8.27 34.11 -15.14
CA LEU A 248 7.22 35.13 -15.14
C LEU A 248 7.40 36.09 -13.95
N THR A 249 7.56 35.52 -12.76
CA THR A 249 7.76 36.30 -11.52
C THR A 249 8.30 35.43 -10.43
N LYS A 250 8.84 36.06 -9.39
CA LYS A 250 9.28 35.45 -8.15
C LYS A 250 8.10 35.39 -7.16
N LEU A 251 7.92 34.25 -6.49
CA LEU A 251 6.88 34.07 -5.47
C LEU A 251 7.42 34.47 -4.09
N PRO A 252 6.58 35.01 -3.19
CA PRO A 252 7.01 35.44 -1.85
C PRO A 252 7.06 34.30 -0.85
N GLY A 253 6.70 33.11 -1.28
CA GLY A 253 6.65 31.90 -0.46
C GLY A 253 6.42 30.67 -1.33
N ARG A 254 6.26 29.52 -0.69
CA ARG A 254 6.08 28.23 -1.33
C ARG A 254 4.63 28.06 -1.82
N ALA A 255 4.47 27.84 -3.12
CA ALA A 255 3.14 27.66 -3.71
C ALA A 255 2.57 26.27 -3.37
N PHE A 256 1.24 26.22 -3.20
CA PHE A 256 0.49 24.98 -2.99
C PHE A 256 -0.74 24.86 -3.91
N ALA A 257 -1.10 25.94 -4.62
CA ALA A 257 -2.14 25.87 -5.65
C ALA A 257 -1.95 27.00 -6.68
N LEU A 258 -2.38 26.75 -7.91
CA LEU A 258 -2.36 27.68 -9.02
C LEU A 258 -3.67 27.53 -9.80
N ALA A 259 -4.31 28.66 -10.13
CA ALA A 259 -5.54 28.67 -10.90
C ALA A 259 -5.53 29.78 -11.97
N PRO A 260 -5.99 29.50 -13.21
CA PRO A 260 -6.13 30.52 -14.24
C PRO A 260 -7.38 31.36 -14.03
N THR A 261 -7.30 32.67 -14.34
CA THR A 261 -8.46 33.54 -14.29
C THR A 261 -9.02 33.80 -15.71
N THR A 262 -10.25 34.35 -15.79
CA THR A 262 -10.90 34.66 -17.10
C THR A 262 -10.19 35.69 -17.94
N GLY A 263 -9.29 36.49 -17.40
CA GLY A 263 -8.59 37.58 -18.07
C GLY A 263 -7.14 37.28 -18.46
N GLY A 264 -6.71 35.99 -18.41
CA GLY A 264 -5.32 35.59 -18.67
C GLY A 264 -4.38 35.84 -17.49
N ALA A 265 -4.88 36.33 -16.36
CA ALA A 265 -4.12 36.40 -15.13
C ALA A 265 -4.10 35.01 -14.42
N LEU A 266 -3.19 34.86 -13.49
CA LEU A 266 -3.04 33.65 -12.70
C LEU A 266 -3.15 33.99 -11.21
N ASP A 267 -3.99 33.25 -10.48
CA ASP A 267 -4.01 33.30 -9.02
C ASP A 267 -3.14 32.18 -8.46
N VAL A 268 -2.32 32.53 -7.49
CA VAL A 268 -1.36 31.65 -6.83
C VAL A 268 -1.57 31.69 -5.34
N ALA A 269 -1.78 30.55 -4.72
CA ALA A 269 -1.80 30.41 -3.26
C ALA A 269 -0.42 29.93 -2.78
N VAL A 270 0.17 30.66 -1.85
CA VAL A 270 1.49 30.40 -1.29
C VAL A 270 1.45 30.43 0.24
N VAL A 271 2.35 29.72 0.88
CA VAL A 271 2.63 29.90 2.32
C VAL A 271 3.74 30.91 2.50
N ALA A 272 3.45 32.00 3.20
CA ALA A 272 4.43 33.04 3.51
C ALA A 272 4.19 33.59 4.92
N GLY A 273 5.26 33.62 5.74
CA GLY A 273 5.18 34.06 7.13
C GLY A 273 4.19 33.27 7.99
N GLY A 274 4.12 31.95 7.79
CA GLY A 274 3.24 31.05 8.55
C GLY A 274 1.73 31.24 8.25
N ARG A 275 1.39 31.80 7.08
CA ARG A 275 0.01 32.04 6.67
C ARG A 275 -0.20 31.67 5.22
N ASP A 276 -1.41 31.31 4.86
CA ASP A 276 -1.86 31.22 3.49
C ASP A 276 -1.99 32.62 2.89
N VAL A 277 -1.40 32.83 1.73
CA VAL A 277 -1.41 34.13 1.02
C VAL A 277 -1.86 33.93 -0.42
N LEU A 278 -2.97 34.56 -0.79
CA LEU A 278 -3.44 34.57 -2.17
C LEU A 278 -2.84 35.77 -2.92
N GLN A 279 -2.29 35.49 -4.11
CA GLN A 279 -1.68 36.48 -4.99
C GLN A 279 -2.21 36.36 -6.41
N ARG A 280 -2.20 37.42 -7.16
CA ARG A 280 -2.55 37.49 -8.60
C ARG A 280 -1.40 37.97 -9.42
N TRP A 281 -1.03 37.23 -10.43
CA TRP A 281 -0.12 37.61 -11.50
C TRP A 281 -0.91 38.06 -12.73
N THR A 282 -0.66 39.29 -13.21
CA THR A 282 -1.41 39.93 -14.33
C THR A 282 -0.62 40.00 -15.63
N GLY A 283 0.52 39.29 -15.74
CA GLY A 283 1.46 39.40 -16.87
C GLY A 283 2.61 40.37 -16.59
N GLU A 284 2.41 41.35 -15.73
CA GLU A 284 3.42 42.36 -15.39
C GLU A 284 3.73 42.42 -13.90
N LYS A 285 2.72 42.25 -13.08
CA LYS A 285 2.82 42.47 -11.63
C LYS A 285 2.18 41.34 -10.82
N LEU A 286 2.87 40.93 -9.76
CA LEU A 286 2.34 40.06 -8.70
C LEU A 286 1.72 40.94 -7.59
N THR A 287 0.43 40.78 -7.35
CA THR A 287 -0.34 41.56 -6.38
C THR A 287 -0.96 40.67 -5.32
N LYS A 288 -0.74 41.00 -4.05
CA LYS A 288 -1.36 40.28 -2.91
C LYS A 288 -2.86 40.60 -2.87
N LEU A 289 -3.69 39.57 -2.93
CA LEU A 289 -5.14 39.67 -2.79
C LEU A 289 -5.59 39.54 -1.33
N GLY A 290 -4.86 38.78 -0.51
CA GLY A 290 -5.22 38.60 0.89
C GLY A 290 -4.48 37.49 1.59
N THR A 291 -4.90 37.20 2.83
CA THR A 291 -4.31 36.16 3.68
C THR A 291 -5.39 35.42 4.49
N ALA A 292 -5.09 34.15 4.82
CA ALA A 292 -5.81 33.33 5.76
C ALA A 292 -4.84 32.68 6.79
N PRO A 293 -5.33 32.12 7.88
CA PRO A 293 -4.52 31.23 8.72
C PRO A 293 -3.99 30.05 7.90
N LEU A 294 -2.85 29.49 8.30
CA LEU A 294 -2.23 28.34 7.61
C LEU A 294 -3.22 27.17 7.47
N GLY A 295 -3.28 26.56 6.30
CA GLY A 295 -4.12 25.41 6.00
C GLY A 295 -5.61 25.70 5.95
N LYS A 296 -6.03 26.97 5.85
CA LYS A 296 -7.45 27.37 5.85
C LYS A 296 -7.95 27.94 4.52
N LEU A 297 -7.13 27.93 3.47
CA LEU A 297 -7.47 28.47 2.15
C LEU A 297 -7.34 27.43 1.05
N GLY A 298 -8.39 27.19 0.28
CA GLY A 298 -8.39 26.41 -0.95
C GLY A 298 -8.49 27.33 -2.16
N LEU A 299 -7.72 27.04 -3.23
CA LEU A 299 -7.79 27.72 -4.52
C LEU A 299 -8.09 26.69 -5.60
N PHE A 300 -9.17 26.91 -6.37
CA PHE A 300 -9.70 25.98 -7.37
C PHE A 300 -9.90 26.67 -8.71
N ALA A 301 -9.55 25.99 -9.79
CA ALA A 301 -9.91 26.40 -11.13
C ALA A 301 -11.40 26.14 -11.41
N ARG A 302 -12.06 27.02 -12.13
CA ARG A 302 -13.44 26.85 -12.61
C ARG A 302 -13.66 27.42 -13.99
N GLN A 303 -14.77 27.08 -14.64
CA GLN A 303 -15.03 27.50 -16.03
C GLN A 303 -15.11 29.03 -16.19
N GLY A 304 -15.58 29.76 -15.25
CA GLY A 304 -15.72 31.23 -15.32
C GLY A 304 -14.63 32.01 -14.59
N GLY A 305 -13.46 31.44 -14.36
CA GLY A 305 -12.35 32.05 -13.62
C GLY A 305 -11.80 31.12 -12.55
N ASP A 306 -11.60 31.67 -11.36
CA ASP A 306 -11.08 30.94 -10.23
C ASP A 306 -11.97 31.10 -8.99
N LEU A 307 -11.82 30.18 -8.05
CA LEU A 307 -12.58 30.14 -6.81
C LEU A 307 -11.62 29.97 -5.63
N VAL A 308 -11.76 30.86 -4.66
CA VAL A 308 -11.12 30.70 -3.36
C VAL A 308 -12.18 30.38 -2.31
N ALA A 309 -11.90 29.31 -1.54
CA ALA A 309 -12.83 28.83 -0.51
C ALA A 309 -12.12 28.59 0.84
N GLY A 310 -12.88 28.62 1.92
CA GLY A 310 -12.39 28.46 3.28
C GLY A 310 -12.48 29.78 4.06
N VAL A 311 -11.47 30.09 4.88
CA VAL A 311 -11.42 31.33 5.68
C VAL A 311 -11.01 32.52 4.80
N VAL A 312 -11.95 33.06 4.04
CA VAL A 312 -11.72 34.09 3.04
C VAL A 312 -11.96 35.52 3.53
N SER A 313 -12.20 35.75 4.81
CA SER A 313 -12.48 37.08 5.37
C SER A 313 -11.34 38.07 5.17
N GLY A 314 -10.11 37.61 5.11
CA GLY A 314 -8.92 38.42 4.84
C GLY A 314 -8.56 38.53 3.35
N VAL A 315 -9.40 38.04 2.43
CA VAL A 315 -9.16 38.05 0.97
C VAL A 315 -10.01 39.12 0.30
N GLY A 316 -9.38 40.01 -0.47
CA GLY A 316 -10.05 41.04 -1.26
C GLY A 316 -10.79 40.47 -2.47
N SER A 317 -11.66 41.29 -3.08
CA SER A 317 -12.28 40.96 -4.38
C SER A 317 -11.33 41.28 -5.53
N ALA A 318 -11.41 40.46 -6.58
CA ALA A 318 -10.68 40.65 -7.84
C ALA A 318 -11.55 40.20 -9.03
N PRO A 319 -11.35 40.73 -10.25
CA PRO A 319 -12.09 40.30 -11.41
C PRO A 319 -11.97 38.78 -11.64
N GLY A 320 -13.08 38.07 -11.85
CA GLY A 320 -13.12 36.63 -12.07
C GLY A 320 -12.97 35.77 -10.80
N LEU A 321 -12.50 36.31 -9.68
CA LEU A 321 -12.34 35.57 -8.43
C LEU A 321 -13.69 35.43 -7.70
N LEU A 322 -14.13 34.21 -7.52
CA LEU A 322 -15.26 33.87 -6.69
C LEU A 322 -14.76 33.54 -5.26
N ARG A 323 -15.38 34.13 -4.23
CA ARG A 323 -15.01 33.87 -2.85
C ARG A 323 -16.14 33.15 -2.13
N LYS A 324 -15.84 32.01 -1.52
CA LYS A 324 -16.80 31.20 -0.77
C LYS A 324 -16.28 30.96 0.65
N SER A 325 -17.06 31.39 1.63
CA SER A 325 -16.69 31.21 3.03
C SER A 325 -17.03 29.81 3.51
N ALA A 326 -16.07 29.18 4.18
CA ALA A 326 -16.23 27.93 4.91
C ALA A 326 -15.39 27.99 6.20
N PRO A 327 -15.71 27.20 7.24
CA PRO A 327 -14.95 27.18 8.48
C PRO A 327 -13.50 26.68 8.27
N ASP A 328 -13.34 25.77 7.30
CA ASP A 328 -12.07 25.15 6.95
C ASP A 328 -11.85 25.15 5.44
N LYS A 329 -10.63 24.83 5.02
CA LYS A 329 -10.31 24.56 3.61
C LYS A 329 -11.11 23.34 3.15
N PRO A 330 -11.91 23.44 2.08
CA PRO A 330 -12.60 22.27 1.56
C PRO A 330 -11.63 21.36 0.78
N LEU A 331 -11.97 20.06 0.74
CA LEU A 331 -11.28 19.06 -0.05
C LEU A 331 -11.40 19.34 -1.56
N SER A 332 -12.61 19.66 -2.00
CA SER A 332 -12.90 20.05 -3.39
C SER A 332 -14.04 21.07 -3.46
N ALA A 333 -14.19 21.67 -4.65
CA ALA A 333 -15.29 22.58 -4.94
C ALA A 333 -16.00 22.17 -6.23
N SER A 334 -17.31 22.30 -6.28
CA SER A 334 -18.04 22.13 -7.54
C SER A 334 -17.65 23.18 -8.58
N ARG A 335 -17.85 22.86 -9.84
CA ARG A 335 -17.40 23.66 -10.98
C ARG A 335 -17.85 25.11 -10.95
N GLU A 336 -19.09 25.40 -10.51
CA GLU A 336 -19.62 26.78 -10.36
C GLU A 336 -19.47 27.30 -8.90
N GLY A 337 -18.99 26.45 -7.99
CA GLY A 337 -18.77 26.79 -6.59
C GLY A 337 -20.06 26.84 -5.75
N HIS A 338 -21.09 26.11 -6.13
CA HIS A 338 -22.31 26.02 -5.34
C HIS A 338 -22.20 25.02 -4.20
N LEU A 339 -21.30 24.03 -4.33
CA LEU A 339 -20.96 23.05 -3.30
C LEU A 339 -19.46 23.08 -2.97
N LEU A 340 -19.15 22.98 -1.69
CA LEU A 340 -17.81 22.74 -1.18
C LEU A 340 -17.81 21.38 -0.47
N THR A 341 -17.08 20.40 -0.98
CA THR A 341 -16.89 19.11 -0.31
C THR A 341 -15.91 19.31 0.84
N ALA A 342 -16.35 19.07 2.05
CA ALA A 342 -15.52 19.25 3.24
C ALA A 342 -14.67 18.00 3.54
N SER A 343 -15.27 16.81 3.38
CA SER A 343 -14.59 15.53 3.53
C SER A 343 -15.24 14.46 2.64
N ALA A 344 -14.44 13.47 2.24
CA ALA A 344 -14.90 12.25 1.60
C ALA A 344 -13.92 11.15 2.04
N VAL A 345 -14.34 10.26 2.91
CA VAL A 345 -13.46 9.25 3.49
C VAL A 345 -14.24 7.95 3.71
N SER A 346 -13.63 6.83 3.36
CA SER A 346 -14.26 5.53 3.59
C SER A 346 -14.31 5.21 5.09
N ARG A 347 -15.27 4.40 5.47
CA ARG A 347 -15.40 3.95 6.88
C ARG A 347 -14.22 3.08 7.28
N GLU A 348 -13.69 2.31 6.35
CA GLU A 348 -12.47 1.55 6.57
C GLU A 348 -11.31 2.47 6.98
N MET A 349 -11.08 3.54 6.25
CA MET A 349 -9.99 4.48 6.55
C MET A 349 -10.18 5.24 7.87
N ARG A 350 -11.40 5.35 8.35
CA ARG A 350 -11.67 5.89 9.70
C ARG A 350 -11.43 4.89 10.80
N GLY A 351 -11.67 3.62 10.53
CA GLY A 351 -11.50 2.55 11.49
C GLY A 351 -10.36 1.62 11.13
N MET A 352 -9.19 2.11 10.79
CA MET A 352 -8.02 1.51 10.14
C MET A 352 -7.57 0.10 10.59
N THR A 353 -8.37 -0.61 11.34
CA THR A 353 -8.24 -2.05 11.55
C THR A 353 -9.48 -2.71 10.97
N SER A 354 -9.41 -3.01 9.68
CA SER A 354 -10.37 -3.92 9.06
C SER A 354 -10.38 -5.24 9.85
N LYS A 355 -11.52 -5.89 9.92
CA LYS A 355 -11.50 -7.34 10.11
C LYS A 355 -10.59 -7.89 9.03
N ILE A 356 -9.45 -8.44 9.41
CA ILE A 356 -8.54 -9.10 8.52
C ILE A 356 -9.34 -10.21 7.86
N GLY A 357 -9.57 -10.19 6.58
CA GLY A 357 -10.14 -11.31 5.85
C GLY A 357 -11.41 -11.12 5.06
N SER A 358 -11.90 -9.92 4.92
CA SER A 358 -12.75 -9.62 3.76
C SER A 358 -11.82 -9.16 2.62
N THR A 359 -12.14 -9.51 1.40
CA THR A 359 -11.54 -8.95 0.18
C THR A 359 -11.65 -7.42 0.12
N GLY A 360 -12.46 -6.83 0.98
CA GLY A 360 -12.48 -5.43 1.38
C GLY A 360 -12.57 -5.36 2.89
N GLY A 361 -11.81 -4.48 3.54
CA GLY A 361 -11.92 -4.22 4.96
C GLY A 361 -13.38 -3.88 5.33
N GLU A 362 -13.83 -4.25 6.53
CA GLU A 362 -15.17 -3.89 6.96
C GLU A 362 -15.35 -2.37 6.88
N GLY A 363 -16.31 -1.94 6.07
CA GLY A 363 -16.52 -0.54 5.71
C GLY A 363 -15.80 -0.08 4.44
N ALA A 364 -15.04 -0.95 3.76
CA ALA A 364 -14.55 -0.68 2.40
C ALA A 364 -15.75 -0.42 1.47
N GLY A 365 -15.59 0.52 0.56
CA GLY A 365 -16.69 0.90 -0.33
C GLY A 365 -17.84 1.66 0.34
N VAL A 366 -17.80 1.92 1.65
CA VAL A 366 -18.78 2.79 2.33
C VAL A 366 -18.12 4.12 2.67
N ILE A 367 -18.47 5.15 1.91
CA ILE A 367 -17.81 6.45 1.95
C ILE A 367 -18.73 7.50 2.60
N ASP A 368 -18.26 8.08 3.70
CA ASP A 368 -18.94 9.21 4.34
C ASP A 368 -18.50 10.53 3.67
N VAL A 369 -19.44 11.26 3.11
CA VAL A 369 -19.21 12.55 2.45
C VAL A 369 -19.89 13.65 3.22
N SER A 370 -19.16 14.73 3.53
CA SER A 370 -19.73 15.96 4.07
C SER A 370 -19.47 17.15 3.15
N ALA A 371 -20.44 18.04 3.00
CA ALA A 371 -20.31 19.19 2.13
C ALA A 371 -21.16 20.38 2.59
N LEU A 372 -20.81 21.57 2.11
CA LEU A 372 -21.42 22.84 2.38
C LEU A 372 -22.08 23.43 1.12
N ALA A 373 -23.37 23.71 1.14
CA ALA A 373 -24.04 24.50 0.12
C ALA A 373 -23.70 25.98 0.29
N THR A 374 -23.03 26.58 -0.70
CA THR A 374 -22.52 27.96 -0.58
C THR A 374 -23.61 29.04 -0.63
N ALA A 375 -24.78 28.73 -1.18
CA ALA A 375 -25.91 29.68 -1.25
C ALA A 375 -26.55 29.95 0.12
N SER A 376 -26.64 28.93 0.96
CA SER A 376 -27.32 29.01 2.28
C SER A 376 -26.35 28.93 3.46
N GLY A 377 -25.14 28.42 3.27
CA GLY A 377 -24.23 28.02 4.35
C GLY A 377 -24.63 26.72 5.04
N THR A 378 -25.54 25.94 4.46
CA THR A 378 -26.03 24.69 5.04
C THR A 378 -24.98 23.58 4.83
N THR A 379 -24.51 23.00 5.93
CA THR A 379 -23.68 21.78 5.90
C THR A 379 -24.58 20.56 5.98
N SER A 380 -24.23 19.53 5.24
CA SER A 380 -24.92 18.23 5.25
C SER A 380 -23.92 17.12 5.02
N ALA A 381 -24.29 15.90 5.44
CA ALA A 381 -23.50 14.70 5.23
C ALA A 381 -24.38 13.59 4.64
N THR A 382 -23.78 12.70 3.91
CA THR A 382 -24.43 11.53 3.31
C THR A 382 -23.44 10.39 3.23
N GLU A 383 -23.97 9.20 3.14
CA GLU A 383 -23.22 7.97 2.88
C GLU A 383 -23.34 7.61 1.41
N VAL A 384 -22.26 7.16 0.81
CA VAL A 384 -22.20 6.60 -0.54
C VAL A 384 -21.75 5.16 -0.40
N THR A 385 -22.55 4.22 -0.85
CA THR A 385 -22.17 2.81 -0.97
C THR A 385 -21.69 2.56 -2.39
N THR A 386 -20.48 2.07 -2.55
CA THR A 386 -19.86 1.76 -3.83
C THR A 386 -20.34 0.42 -4.37
N ALA A 387 -19.95 0.09 -5.59
CA ALA A 387 -20.26 -1.21 -6.20
C ALA A 387 -19.63 -2.36 -5.39
N ALA A 388 -18.40 -2.18 -4.89
CA ALA A 388 -17.72 -3.18 -4.06
C ALA A 388 -18.48 -3.52 -2.79
N ALA A 389 -18.92 -2.51 -2.01
CA ALA A 389 -19.69 -2.75 -0.78
C ALA A 389 -21.10 -3.31 -1.04
N ALA A 390 -21.70 -3.01 -2.21
CA ALA A 390 -22.98 -3.59 -2.58
C ALA A 390 -22.86 -5.07 -2.99
N ALA A 391 -21.69 -5.49 -3.46
CA ALA A 391 -21.40 -6.89 -3.77
C ALA A 391 -21.37 -7.76 -2.51
N ASP A 392 -20.83 -7.24 -1.41
CA ASP A 392 -20.79 -7.94 -0.11
C ASP A 392 -22.18 -8.20 0.50
N THR A 393 -23.22 -7.49 0.06
CA THR A 393 -24.58 -7.60 0.59
C THR A 393 -25.57 -8.28 -0.33
N ALA A 394 -25.16 -8.63 -1.55
CA ALA A 394 -26.05 -9.23 -2.54
C ALA A 394 -25.70 -10.72 -2.73
N ASP A 395 -26.67 -11.59 -2.39
CA ASP A 395 -26.61 -13.04 -2.61
C ASP A 395 -26.50 -13.46 -4.12
N ASP A 396 -26.47 -12.51 -5.05
CA ASP A 396 -26.43 -12.72 -6.48
C ASP A 396 -25.54 -11.67 -7.17
N VAL A 397 -24.23 -11.77 -7.07
CA VAL A 397 -23.33 -11.02 -7.94
C VAL A 397 -22.80 -11.94 -9.03
N GLU A 398 -23.19 -11.67 -10.26
CA GLU A 398 -22.47 -12.16 -11.43
C GLU A 398 -21.06 -11.59 -11.34
N PRO A 399 -20.03 -12.43 -11.22
CA PRO A 399 -18.66 -11.95 -11.05
C PRO A 399 -18.23 -11.14 -12.27
N LEU A 400 -17.55 -10.04 -12.02
CA LEU A 400 -16.81 -9.30 -13.05
C LEU A 400 -15.84 -10.28 -13.72
N SER A 401 -16.04 -10.55 -14.98
CA SER A 401 -15.20 -11.46 -15.75
C SER A 401 -13.81 -10.82 -15.90
N SER A 402 -12.88 -11.16 -15.04
CA SER A 402 -11.49 -11.12 -15.42
C SER A 402 -11.26 -12.29 -16.36
N ASP A 403 -11.37 -12.02 -17.65
CA ASP A 403 -10.97 -12.94 -18.69
C ASP A 403 -9.46 -13.17 -18.55
N GLY A 404 -9.03 -14.38 -18.20
CA GLY A 404 -7.62 -14.77 -18.09
C GLY A 404 -6.75 -14.48 -19.33
N THR A 405 -7.30 -13.87 -20.35
CA THR A 405 -6.62 -13.25 -21.48
C THR A 405 -5.96 -11.92 -21.10
N GLN A 406 -6.40 -11.24 -20.03
CA GLN A 406 -5.78 -9.98 -19.61
C GLN A 406 -4.44 -10.21 -18.91
N GLU A 407 -4.33 -11.22 -18.08
CA GLU A 407 -3.08 -11.57 -17.39
C GLU A 407 -1.97 -11.93 -18.39
N LYS A 408 -2.31 -12.70 -19.41
CA LYS A 408 -1.39 -12.99 -20.54
C LYS A 408 -0.99 -11.73 -21.32
N ASN A 409 -1.88 -10.77 -21.43
CA ASN A 409 -1.61 -9.51 -22.14
C ASN A 409 -0.79 -8.53 -21.30
N VAL A 410 -0.94 -8.53 -19.97
CA VAL A 410 -0.13 -7.73 -19.06
C VAL A 410 1.30 -8.24 -19.04
N LEU A 411 1.51 -9.55 -18.92
CA LEU A 411 2.83 -10.19 -19.00
C LEU A 411 3.50 -9.97 -20.36
N ALA A 412 2.75 -10.07 -21.45
CA ALA A 412 3.26 -9.84 -22.80
C ALA A 412 3.55 -8.36 -23.10
N ALA A 413 2.75 -7.44 -22.55
CA ALA A 413 2.97 -6.00 -22.71
C ALA A 413 4.21 -5.49 -21.96
N GLN A 414 4.67 -6.23 -20.96
CA GLN A 414 5.87 -5.92 -20.17
C GLN A 414 7.15 -6.56 -20.73
N GLY A 415 7.04 -7.32 -21.84
CA GLY A 415 8.18 -8.05 -22.40
C GLY A 415 8.64 -9.22 -21.53
N VAL A 416 7.87 -9.56 -20.50
CA VAL A 416 8.03 -10.79 -19.73
C VAL A 416 7.36 -11.89 -20.55
N THR A 417 8.14 -12.60 -21.33
CA THR A 417 7.66 -13.86 -21.89
C THR A 417 7.47 -14.84 -20.73
N PRO A 418 6.36 -15.60 -20.67
CA PRO A 418 6.10 -16.61 -19.65
C PRO A 418 7.09 -17.80 -19.74
N THR A 419 8.35 -17.55 -20.03
CA THR A 419 9.36 -18.57 -20.30
C THR A 419 10.24 -18.87 -19.10
N ASP A 420 10.14 -18.10 -18.03
CA ASP A 420 10.74 -18.43 -16.74
C ASP A 420 9.67 -18.66 -15.66
N PRO A 421 9.26 -19.91 -15.48
CA PRO A 421 8.21 -20.26 -14.52
C PRO A 421 8.69 -20.32 -13.09
N ASN A 422 9.97 -20.07 -12.83
CA ASN A 422 10.47 -20.13 -11.47
C ASN A 422 10.89 -18.75 -10.98
N PRO A 423 9.96 -17.92 -10.49
CA PRO A 423 10.30 -16.67 -9.82
C PRO A 423 11.24 -16.90 -8.64
N GLN A 424 11.23 -18.07 -7.97
CA GLN A 424 12.09 -18.33 -6.79
C GLN A 424 13.58 -18.39 -7.08
N THR A 425 13.99 -18.72 -8.27
CA THR A 425 15.40 -18.55 -8.62
C THR A 425 15.80 -17.08 -8.68
N HIS A 426 14.84 -16.18 -8.54
CA HIS A 426 15.03 -14.74 -8.57
C HIS A 426 14.78 -14.05 -7.20
N TYR A 427 14.27 -14.77 -6.19
CA TYR A 427 14.19 -14.31 -4.78
C TYR A 427 15.52 -14.46 -4.07
N SER A 428 16.56 -14.67 -4.79
CA SER A 428 17.81 -15.18 -4.29
C SER A 428 18.47 -14.30 -3.24
N ASN A 429 17.97 -13.10 -3.01
CA ASN A 429 18.64 -12.17 -2.10
C ASN A 429 17.97 -12.02 -0.74
N CYS A 430 16.72 -12.43 -0.57
CA CYS A 430 16.05 -12.37 0.72
C CYS A 430 16.32 -13.62 1.55
N LEU A 431 16.62 -13.44 2.84
CA LEU A 431 16.99 -14.56 3.74
C LEU A 431 15.81 -15.48 4.03
N VAL A 432 14.59 -14.97 4.03
CA VAL A 432 13.39 -15.77 4.24
C VAL A 432 12.64 -15.88 2.92
N LYS A 433 12.35 -17.10 2.51
CA LYS A 433 11.60 -17.35 1.29
C LYS A 433 10.13 -17.10 1.52
N ARG A 434 9.49 -16.50 0.53
CA ARG A 434 8.06 -16.21 0.55
C ARG A 434 7.18 -17.46 0.61
N ASP A 435 7.61 -18.53 0.00
CA ASP A 435 6.85 -19.75 -0.25
C ASP A 435 7.13 -20.91 0.70
N ASP A 436 7.67 -20.61 1.87
CA ASP A 436 7.79 -21.61 2.93
C ASP A 436 6.44 -21.83 3.62
N VAL A 437 5.63 -22.72 3.05
CA VAL A 437 4.28 -23.03 3.56
C VAL A 437 4.28 -23.70 4.96
N ASN A 438 5.42 -24.10 5.46
CA ASN A 438 5.52 -24.66 6.82
C ASN A 438 5.73 -23.56 7.85
N ALA A 439 6.33 -22.45 7.47
CA ALA A 439 6.52 -21.30 8.35
C ALA A 439 5.23 -20.48 8.44
N GLN A 440 4.82 -20.12 9.65
CA GLN A 440 3.58 -19.36 9.88
C GLN A 440 3.86 -18.08 10.64
N ALA A 441 3.39 -16.94 10.14
CA ALA A 441 3.50 -15.69 10.84
C ALA A 441 2.40 -15.53 11.88
N LEU A 442 2.79 -15.25 13.13
CA LEU A 442 1.82 -14.93 14.19
C LEU A 442 1.33 -13.49 14.02
N GLN A 443 0.06 -13.33 13.67
CA GLN A 443 -0.57 -12.02 13.60
C GLN A 443 -1.00 -11.58 15.01
N PRO A 444 -0.35 -10.55 15.61
CA PRO A 444 -0.68 -10.12 16.95
C PRO A 444 -1.98 -9.30 17.00
N SER A 445 -2.64 -9.32 18.15
CA SER A 445 -3.63 -8.30 18.48
C SER A 445 -2.96 -6.97 18.85
N THR A 446 -3.70 -5.88 18.83
CA THR A 446 -3.18 -4.55 19.24
C THR A 446 -2.68 -4.56 20.69
N ASN A 447 -3.33 -5.32 21.58
CA ASN A 447 -2.91 -5.49 22.97
C ASN A 447 -1.55 -6.21 23.08
N MET A 448 -1.34 -7.23 22.26
CA MET A 448 -0.05 -7.93 22.20
C MET A 448 1.06 -7.02 21.70
N VAL A 449 0.75 -6.16 20.71
CA VAL A 449 1.73 -5.19 20.17
C VAL A 449 2.12 -4.16 21.24
N GLU A 450 1.13 -3.56 21.92
CA GLU A 450 1.39 -2.57 22.97
C GLU A 450 2.21 -3.20 24.12
N TRP A 451 1.87 -4.42 24.54
CA TRP A 451 2.59 -5.18 25.54
C TRP A 451 4.04 -5.47 25.10
N ALA A 452 4.24 -5.98 23.89
CA ALA A 452 5.58 -6.33 23.41
C ALA A 452 6.48 -5.10 23.28
N VAL A 453 5.94 -3.98 22.83
CA VAL A 453 6.67 -2.71 22.77
C VAL A 453 7.05 -2.24 24.17
N ASP A 454 6.11 -2.24 25.14
CA ASP A 454 6.39 -1.87 26.53
C ASP A 454 7.52 -2.72 27.11
N GLN A 455 7.43 -4.05 26.98
CA GLN A 455 8.45 -4.95 27.48
C GLN A 455 9.83 -4.71 26.78
N ALA A 456 9.83 -4.56 25.47
CA ALA A 456 11.05 -4.40 24.68
C ALA A 456 11.78 -3.07 25.00
N VAL A 457 11.06 -1.94 25.12
CA VAL A 457 11.72 -0.65 25.43
C VAL A 457 12.33 -0.62 26.83
N HIS A 458 11.80 -1.41 27.77
CA HIS A 458 12.31 -1.53 29.13
C HIS A 458 13.34 -2.66 29.29
N GLY A 459 13.42 -3.60 28.35
CA GLY A 459 14.34 -4.75 28.44
C GLY A 459 13.82 -5.86 29.32
N ASP A 460 12.53 -6.03 29.35
CA ASP A 460 11.80 -6.99 30.16
C ASP A 460 11.04 -8.03 29.32
N LEU A 461 11.29 -8.09 28.00
CA LEU A 461 10.64 -9.04 27.10
C LEU A 461 11.20 -10.47 27.30
N ASN A 462 10.89 -11.05 28.44
CA ASN A 462 11.42 -12.33 28.91
C ASN A 462 10.53 -13.52 28.48
N ILE A 463 10.23 -13.62 27.17
CA ILE A 463 9.55 -14.78 26.63
C ILE A 463 10.54 -15.71 25.93
N THR A 464 10.29 -17.02 26.03
CA THR A 464 11.10 -17.99 25.29
C THR A 464 10.19 -18.70 24.29
N ARG A 465 10.53 -18.59 23.03
CA ARG A 465 9.89 -19.35 21.96
C ARG A 465 10.51 -20.75 21.90
N PRO A 466 9.71 -21.81 21.80
CA PRO A 466 10.26 -23.18 21.69
C PRO A 466 11.00 -23.38 20.36
N ALA A 467 11.77 -24.45 20.28
CA ALA A 467 12.32 -24.86 18.99
C ALA A 467 11.19 -25.16 17.99
N ASN A 468 11.44 -24.89 16.73
CA ASN A 468 10.46 -25.01 15.65
C ASN A 468 9.20 -24.14 15.84
N TYR A 469 9.36 -23.01 16.54
CA TYR A 469 8.25 -22.07 16.74
C TYR A 469 7.74 -21.57 15.38
N LEU A 470 6.43 -21.62 15.18
CA LEU A 470 5.77 -21.23 13.92
C LEU A 470 6.25 -22.01 12.68
N GLY A 471 6.75 -23.24 12.85
CA GLY A 471 7.15 -24.09 11.74
C GLY A 471 8.47 -23.72 11.05
N THR A 472 9.27 -22.85 11.68
CA THR A 472 10.46 -22.23 11.06
C THR A 472 11.73 -23.10 11.15
N GLU A 473 11.66 -24.30 11.70
CA GLU A 473 12.83 -25.15 12.00
C GLU A 473 13.93 -24.45 12.83
N SER A 474 13.58 -23.36 13.51
CA SER A 474 14.49 -22.59 14.35
C SER A 474 14.83 -23.31 15.66
N GLU A 475 15.98 -22.99 16.25
CA GLU A 475 16.27 -23.32 17.65
C GLU A 475 15.36 -22.50 18.59
N ALA A 476 15.23 -22.96 19.84
CA ALA A 476 14.51 -22.17 20.85
C ALA A 476 15.22 -20.83 21.08
N TYR A 477 14.46 -19.75 21.15
CA TYR A 477 15.04 -18.40 21.28
C TYR A 477 14.23 -17.51 22.22
N ASN A 478 14.89 -16.44 22.66
CA ASN A 478 14.27 -15.31 23.34
C ASN A 478 14.43 -14.07 22.43
N PRO A 479 13.36 -13.36 22.06
CA PRO A 479 13.42 -12.22 21.15
C PRO A 479 14.43 -11.14 21.58
N GLU A 480 14.47 -10.79 22.87
CA GLU A 480 15.41 -9.79 23.37
C GLU A 480 16.86 -10.28 23.34
N SER A 481 17.09 -11.57 23.51
CA SER A 481 18.44 -12.15 23.37
C SER A 481 18.91 -12.20 21.92
N LEU A 482 17.99 -12.41 20.95
CA LEU A 482 18.32 -12.35 19.52
C LEU A 482 18.63 -10.93 19.07
N PHE A 483 17.91 -9.94 19.62
CA PHE A 483 18.03 -8.52 19.27
C PHE A 483 18.22 -7.67 20.53
N PRO A 484 19.42 -7.71 21.15
CA PRO A 484 19.67 -7.02 22.39
C PRO A 484 19.46 -5.51 22.24
N ARG A 485 18.94 -4.90 23.31
CA ARG A 485 18.77 -3.44 23.35
C ARG A 485 20.09 -2.72 23.13
N VAL A 486 20.05 -1.67 22.35
CA VAL A 486 21.15 -0.75 22.14
C VAL A 486 21.03 0.41 23.13
N ALA A 487 22.07 0.62 23.94
CA ALA A 487 22.11 1.77 24.85
C ALA A 487 22.12 3.08 24.05
N LEU A 488 21.27 4.02 24.46
CA LEU A 488 21.14 5.30 23.77
C LEU A 488 22.30 6.25 24.18
N THR A 489 22.88 6.88 23.20
CA THR A 489 23.78 8.01 23.42
C THR A 489 22.99 9.15 24.06
N GLY A 490 23.43 9.59 25.24
CA GLY A 490 22.69 10.52 26.08
C GLY A 490 21.84 9.86 27.17
N GLY A 491 21.73 8.52 27.18
CA GLY A 491 20.98 7.74 28.17
C GLY A 491 19.48 7.72 27.92
N GLY A 492 18.75 7.10 28.83
CA GLY A 492 17.30 6.92 28.75
C GLY A 492 16.88 5.71 27.92
N THR A 493 15.61 5.67 27.55
CA THR A 493 14.98 4.61 26.75
C THR A 493 14.22 5.23 25.58
N VAL A 494 13.87 4.43 24.59
CA VAL A 494 12.93 4.82 23.54
C VAL A 494 11.54 4.91 24.16
N PRO A 495 10.78 6.01 23.99
CA PRO A 495 9.38 6.03 24.42
C PRO A 495 8.55 5.01 23.65
N ALA A 496 7.73 4.23 24.35
CA ALA A 496 6.93 3.18 23.73
C ALA A 496 6.07 3.69 22.56
N GLN A 497 5.48 4.88 22.70
CA GLN A 497 4.65 5.48 21.67
C GLN A 497 5.41 5.83 20.38
N VAL A 498 6.72 6.06 20.44
CA VAL A 498 7.53 6.27 19.24
C VAL A 498 7.57 4.98 18.42
N MET A 499 7.83 3.86 19.08
CA MET A 499 7.82 2.56 18.40
C MET A 499 6.42 2.21 17.90
N LEU A 500 5.37 2.39 18.72
CA LEU A 500 3.98 2.15 18.32
C LEU A 500 3.58 2.98 17.09
N GLY A 501 4.01 4.24 17.01
CA GLY A 501 3.77 5.08 15.84
C GLY A 501 4.46 4.58 14.58
N ILE A 502 5.68 4.03 14.69
CA ILE A 502 6.38 3.36 13.58
C ILE A 502 5.55 2.16 13.12
N LEU A 503 5.19 1.25 14.03
CA LEU A 503 4.44 0.04 13.68
C LEU A 503 3.08 0.36 13.03
N ALA A 504 2.44 1.45 13.47
CA ALA A 504 1.22 1.93 12.86
C ALA A 504 1.45 2.39 11.41
N GLN A 505 2.51 3.16 11.16
CA GLN A 505 2.81 3.70 9.84
C GLN A 505 3.32 2.63 8.88
N GLU A 506 4.17 1.70 9.35
CA GLU A 506 4.81 0.71 8.49
C GLU A 506 3.84 -0.36 7.99
N SER A 507 3.03 -0.91 8.88
CA SER A 507 2.27 -2.11 8.57
C SER A 507 0.82 -2.11 9.07
N ASN A 508 0.37 -1.04 9.72
CA ASN A 508 -0.90 -1.05 10.44
C ASN A 508 -0.99 -2.23 11.43
N PHE A 509 0.09 -2.50 12.17
CA PHE A 509 0.24 -3.60 13.13
C PHE A 509 0.13 -5.01 12.52
N LYS A 510 0.38 -5.18 11.23
CA LYS A 510 0.36 -6.48 10.58
C LYS A 510 1.75 -7.10 10.53
N GLN A 511 1.89 -8.31 11.07
CA GLN A 511 3.13 -9.09 10.97
C GLN A 511 3.31 -9.67 9.58
N ALA A 512 2.22 -10.08 8.96
CA ALA A 512 2.17 -10.50 7.57
C ALA A 512 0.87 -10.01 6.91
N SER A 513 0.91 -9.80 5.62
CA SER A 513 -0.28 -9.52 4.83
C SER A 513 -1.13 -10.78 4.70
N TRP A 514 -2.42 -10.64 4.59
CA TRP A 514 -3.29 -11.76 4.25
C TRP A 514 -3.10 -12.25 2.80
N HIS A 515 -2.46 -11.43 1.97
CA HIS A 515 -2.17 -11.73 0.58
C HIS A 515 -0.84 -12.43 0.38
N SER A 516 -0.19 -12.85 1.42
CA SER A 516 1.14 -13.41 1.33
C SER A 516 1.35 -14.54 2.28
N VAL A 517 2.27 -15.41 1.92
CA VAL A 517 2.75 -16.48 2.80
C VAL A 517 3.57 -15.90 3.96
N PRO A 518 3.80 -16.68 5.02
CA PRO A 518 4.67 -16.29 6.12
C PRO A 518 6.03 -15.78 5.63
N GLY A 519 6.51 -14.77 6.30
CA GLY A 519 7.79 -14.13 5.96
C GLY A 519 7.67 -13.04 4.91
N ASP A 520 6.52 -12.84 4.34
CA ASP A 520 6.26 -11.69 3.47
C ASP A 520 5.87 -10.48 4.34
N GLY A 521 6.53 -9.39 4.13
CA GLY A 521 6.59 -8.26 5.04
C GLY A 521 5.34 -7.43 5.22
N GLY A 522 4.24 -8.03 5.66
CA GLY A 522 3.00 -7.30 5.94
C GLY A 522 2.29 -6.73 4.72
N ASN A 523 3.03 -6.40 3.65
CA ASN A 523 2.48 -6.00 2.36
C ASN A 523 3.53 -6.21 1.27
N PRO A 524 3.28 -7.05 0.27
CA PRO A 524 4.24 -7.35 -0.80
C PRO A 524 4.65 -6.14 -1.64
N LEU A 525 3.88 -5.08 -1.65
CA LEU A 525 4.25 -3.83 -2.31
C LEU A 525 5.11 -2.92 -1.46
N THR A 526 4.99 -2.98 -0.14
CA THR A 526 5.67 -2.05 0.76
C THR A 526 7.17 -2.18 0.66
N GLY A 527 7.65 -3.41 0.50
CA GLY A 527 9.04 -3.69 0.48
C GLY A 527 9.64 -3.87 -0.90
N ASP A 528 8.95 -3.54 -1.99
CA ASP A 528 9.39 -3.97 -3.32
C ASP A 528 9.92 -5.41 -3.30
N TYR A 529 9.24 -6.25 -2.51
CA TYR A 529 9.66 -7.61 -2.18
C TYR A 529 9.99 -8.43 -3.43
N TYR A 530 9.26 -8.17 -4.50
CA TYR A 530 9.45 -8.82 -5.78
C TYR A 530 10.49 -8.15 -6.68
N GLY A 531 11.12 -7.09 -6.21
CA GLY A 531 12.25 -6.47 -6.89
C GLY A 531 11.93 -5.83 -8.23
N ASN A 532 10.72 -5.36 -8.43
CA ASN A 532 10.34 -4.69 -9.66
C ASN A 532 10.38 -3.17 -9.52
N ALA A 533 11.57 -2.60 -9.51
CA ALA A 533 11.77 -1.15 -9.40
C ALA A 533 11.11 -0.33 -10.52
N ASP A 534 10.74 -0.95 -11.64
CA ASP A 534 10.17 -0.27 -12.81
C ASP A 534 8.64 -0.33 -12.89
N SER A 535 7.99 -1.09 -12.02
CA SER A 535 6.53 -1.18 -11.97
C SER A 535 6.05 -1.56 -10.57
N ILE A 536 4.94 -0.99 -10.15
CA ILE A 536 4.20 -1.46 -8.99
C ILE A 536 3.54 -2.77 -9.44
N HIS A 537 4.31 -3.84 -9.51
CA HIS A 537 3.83 -5.13 -9.93
C HIS A 537 4.20 -6.20 -8.94
N TYR A 538 3.31 -7.11 -8.80
CA TYR A 538 3.32 -8.29 -7.97
C TYR A 538 4.41 -9.31 -8.33
N TYR A 539 5.05 -9.18 -9.48
CA TYR A 539 5.97 -10.18 -10.02
C TYR A 539 7.43 -9.88 -9.68
N PRO A 540 8.17 -10.90 -9.23
CA PRO A 540 9.57 -10.75 -8.86
C PRO A 540 10.44 -10.33 -10.04
N ASN A 541 11.31 -9.37 -9.82
CA ASN A 541 12.34 -8.98 -10.76
C ASN A 541 13.73 -9.10 -10.14
N ASN A 542 14.41 -10.19 -10.49
CA ASN A 542 15.87 -10.37 -10.46
C ASN A 542 16.66 -9.71 -9.31
N GLY A 543 16.25 -9.90 -8.07
CA GLY A 543 17.07 -9.56 -6.91
C GLY A 543 17.07 -8.08 -6.50
N ALA A 544 16.08 -7.31 -6.94
CA ALA A 544 15.88 -5.94 -6.50
C ALA A 544 14.89 -5.82 -5.32
N ALA A 545 14.42 -6.93 -4.75
CA ALA A 545 13.59 -6.93 -3.56
C ALA A 545 14.31 -6.23 -2.40
N ASP A 546 13.60 -5.37 -1.65
CA ASP A 546 14.17 -4.71 -0.49
C ASP A 546 14.23 -5.61 0.76
N CYS A 547 13.46 -6.72 0.75
CA CYS A 547 13.40 -7.70 1.82
C CYS A 547 12.89 -7.12 3.16
N GLY A 548 11.88 -6.28 3.12
CA GLY A 548 11.19 -5.76 4.32
C GLY A 548 10.23 -6.79 4.91
N TYR A 549 10.34 -7.05 6.22
CA TYR A 549 9.54 -8.08 6.90
C TYR A 549 8.89 -7.57 8.17
N GLY A 550 7.68 -8.03 8.39
CA GLY A 550 6.97 -7.96 9.65
C GLY A 550 6.47 -6.57 10.03
N ILE A 551 5.97 -6.48 11.24
CA ILE A 551 5.22 -5.33 11.77
C ILE A 551 6.03 -4.01 11.76
N ALA A 552 7.37 -4.08 11.90
CA ALA A 552 8.28 -2.93 11.87
C ALA A 552 9.00 -2.77 10.51
N GLN A 553 8.64 -3.54 9.49
CA GLN A 553 9.24 -3.53 8.16
C GLN A 553 10.78 -3.58 8.20
N VAL A 554 11.30 -4.58 8.89
CA VAL A 554 12.76 -4.76 9.05
C VAL A 554 13.36 -5.21 7.72
N THR A 555 14.16 -4.34 7.11
CA THR A 555 14.90 -4.59 5.85
C THR A 555 16.39 -4.78 6.08
N ALA A 556 16.96 -4.03 7.03
CA ALA A 556 18.38 -4.11 7.33
C ALA A 556 18.76 -5.51 7.82
N GLY A 557 19.71 -6.17 7.14
CA GLY A 557 20.14 -7.52 7.48
C GLY A 557 19.28 -8.65 6.93
N MET A 558 18.15 -8.36 6.27
CA MET A 558 17.26 -9.38 5.69
C MET A 558 17.59 -9.76 4.24
N ASN A 559 18.65 -9.19 3.69
CA ASN A 559 19.10 -9.43 2.31
C ASN A 559 20.54 -9.97 2.30
N GLU A 560 20.75 -11.18 1.77
CA GLU A 560 22.06 -11.85 1.76
C GLU A 560 23.10 -11.18 0.85
N ALA A 561 22.66 -10.37 -0.11
CA ALA A 561 23.56 -9.62 -1.00
C ALA A 561 24.04 -8.30 -0.36
N LYS A 562 23.50 -7.93 0.81
CA LYS A 562 23.91 -6.74 1.56
C LYS A 562 24.91 -7.10 2.65
N PRO A 563 25.70 -6.12 3.16
CA PRO A 563 26.57 -6.35 4.29
C PRO A 563 25.82 -6.80 5.55
N ASP A 564 26.45 -7.67 6.33
CA ASP A 564 25.99 -8.11 7.66
C ASP A 564 24.56 -8.71 7.65
N PRO A 565 24.29 -9.77 6.87
CA PRO A 565 23.00 -10.45 6.89
C PRO A 565 22.75 -11.12 8.25
N TYR A 566 21.49 -11.21 8.66
CA TYR A 566 21.11 -11.94 9.87
C TYR A 566 21.36 -13.44 9.73
N GLU A 567 21.59 -14.09 10.87
CA GLU A 567 21.60 -15.55 10.95
C GLU A 567 20.19 -16.11 10.69
N PRO A 568 20.04 -17.34 10.17
CA PRO A 568 18.75 -17.91 9.82
C PRO A 568 17.68 -17.80 10.92
N THR A 569 18.01 -18.15 12.16
CA THR A 569 17.08 -18.03 13.30
C THR A 569 16.60 -16.60 13.52
N GLN A 570 17.49 -15.61 13.35
CA GLN A 570 17.12 -14.20 13.46
C GLN A 570 16.20 -13.78 12.32
N ALA A 571 16.51 -14.18 11.08
CA ALA A 571 15.72 -13.84 9.92
C ALA A 571 14.31 -14.43 9.97
N TYR A 572 14.18 -15.71 10.30
CA TYR A 572 12.87 -16.35 10.48
C TYR A 572 12.10 -15.76 11.66
N ALA A 573 12.75 -15.47 12.77
CA ALA A 573 12.10 -14.83 13.91
C ALA A 573 11.54 -13.44 13.53
N ILE A 574 12.30 -12.63 12.76
CA ILE A 574 11.82 -11.34 12.23
C ILE A 574 10.58 -11.55 11.34
N ALA A 575 10.62 -12.53 10.47
CA ALA A 575 9.54 -12.74 9.51
C ALA A 575 8.25 -13.27 10.15
N THR A 576 8.34 -14.09 11.20
CA THR A 576 7.18 -14.84 11.72
C THR A 576 6.70 -14.38 13.10
N ASP A 577 7.61 -13.94 13.99
CA ASP A 577 7.30 -13.57 15.38
C ASP A 577 7.29 -12.05 15.56
N TYR A 578 6.11 -11.49 15.79
CA TYR A 578 5.93 -10.05 15.99
C TYR A 578 6.82 -9.49 17.13
N ALA A 579 7.02 -10.25 18.20
CA ALA A 579 7.84 -9.80 19.32
C ALA A 579 9.32 -9.69 18.92
N ALA A 580 9.83 -10.64 18.14
CA ALA A 580 11.18 -10.59 17.59
C ALA A 580 11.32 -9.45 16.56
N ASN A 581 10.33 -9.24 15.72
CA ASN A 581 10.31 -8.14 14.75
C ASN A 581 10.32 -6.78 15.44
N ILE A 582 9.51 -6.58 16.49
CA ILE A 582 9.51 -5.35 17.29
C ILE A 582 10.88 -5.09 17.92
N THR A 583 11.53 -6.11 18.50
CA THR A 583 12.87 -5.94 19.11
C THR A 583 13.94 -5.60 18.07
N ALA A 584 13.87 -6.19 16.87
CA ALA A 584 14.75 -5.86 15.76
C ALA A 584 14.54 -4.42 15.27
N GLY A 585 13.28 -4.00 15.08
CA GLY A 585 12.95 -2.62 14.73
C GLY A 585 13.39 -1.60 15.77
N LEU A 586 13.22 -1.91 17.07
CA LEU A 586 13.71 -1.10 18.18
C LEU A 586 15.23 -0.97 18.17
N GLN A 587 15.95 -2.04 17.83
CA GLN A 587 17.40 -2.02 17.68
C GLN A 587 17.83 -1.09 16.55
N ILE A 588 17.15 -1.14 15.40
CA ILE A 588 17.40 -0.24 14.25
C ILE A 588 17.19 1.22 14.68
N LEU A 589 16.04 1.53 15.26
CA LEU A 589 15.71 2.88 15.72
C LEU A 589 16.74 3.43 16.72
N SER A 590 17.19 2.58 17.67
CA SER A 590 18.20 2.98 18.66
C SER A 590 19.57 3.23 18.03
N LYS A 591 19.96 2.44 17.04
CA LYS A 591 21.20 2.66 16.26
C LYS A 591 21.11 3.99 15.49
N THR A 592 19.99 4.22 14.80
CA THR A 592 19.71 5.47 14.07
C THR A 592 19.81 6.70 14.99
N TRP A 593 19.22 6.64 16.18
CA TRP A 593 19.39 7.69 17.19
C TRP A 593 20.87 7.94 17.53
N ASN A 594 21.63 6.87 17.76
CA ASN A 594 23.03 6.97 18.12
C ASN A 594 23.89 7.54 16.98
N GLU A 595 23.60 7.18 15.74
CA GLU A 595 24.28 7.73 14.56
C GLU A 595 24.03 9.23 14.44
N LEU A 596 22.79 9.68 14.58
CA LEU A 596 22.44 11.10 14.57
C LEU A 596 23.15 11.87 15.69
N LYS A 597 23.19 11.31 16.89
CA LYS A 597 23.96 11.88 18.01
C LYS A 597 25.44 11.95 17.70
N GLY A 598 26.00 10.93 17.05
CA GLY A 598 27.40 10.92 16.60
C GLY A 598 27.71 12.03 15.59
N LEU A 599 26.77 12.40 14.76
CA LEU A 599 26.83 13.52 13.83
C LEU A 599 26.53 14.89 14.49
N GLY A 600 26.15 14.91 15.78
CA GLY A 600 25.78 16.14 16.49
C GLY A 600 24.37 16.64 16.14
N MET A 601 23.56 15.84 15.46
CA MET A 601 22.20 16.18 15.04
C MET A 601 21.23 15.95 16.20
N ASN A 602 20.45 16.98 16.52
CA ASN A 602 19.47 16.92 17.60
C ASN A 602 18.21 17.72 17.25
N VAL A 603 17.10 17.24 17.77
CA VAL A 603 15.90 18.05 17.91
C VAL A 603 15.84 18.56 19.35
N ASN A 604 15.62 19.85 19.53
CA ASN A 604 15.61 20.54 20.84
C ASN A 604 16.83 20.18 21.69
N THR A 605 16.65 19.75 22.95
CA THR A 605 17.75 19.32 23.82
C THR A 605 18.35 17.98 23.44
N GLY A 606 17.65 17.20 22.58
CA GLY A 606 18.02 15.83 22.24
C GLY A 606 17.92 14.85 23.41
N ASN A 607 17.09 15.14 24.40
CA ASN A 607 16.77 14.20 25.48
C ASN A 607 15.80 13.13 24.96
N SER A 608 16.21 11.85 25.08
CA SER A 608 15.43 10.70 24.58
C SER A 608 14.06 10.51 25.26
N ALA A 609 13.87 11.09 26.44
CA ALA A 609 12.60 10.98 27.16
C ALA A 609 11.44 11.73 26.49
N TYR A 610 11.71 12.61 25.53
CA TYR A 610 10.68 13.39 24.85
C TYR A 610 10.44 12.86 23.45
N VAL A 611 9.19 12.56 23.14
CA VAL A 611 8.76 11.96 21.88
C VAL A 611 9.16 12.81 20.68
N GLU A 612 8.97 14.12 20.75
CA GLU A 612 9.30 15.07 19.68
C GLU A 612 10.79 15.08 19.31
N ASN A 613 11.66 14.71 20.23
CA ASN A 613 13.10 14.66 19.96
C ASN A 613 13.52 13.50 19.05
N TRP A 614 12.60 12.56 18.82
CA TRP A 614 12.79 11.41 17.92
C TRP A 614 12.52 11.72 16.44
N PHE A 615 12.04 12.91 16.10
CA PHE A 615 11.65 13.29 14.75
C PHE A 615 12.70 12.95 13.68
N MET A 616 13.97 13.28 13.93
CA MET A 616 15.05 12.95 12.98
C MET A 616 15.38 11.45 12.98
N ALA A 617 15.22 10.77 14.12
CA ALA A 617 15.43 9.33 14.18
C ALA A 617 14.32 8.57 13.41
N LEU A 618 13.10 9.08 13.42
CA LEU A 618 12.02 8.58 12.57
C LEU A 618 12.33 8.77 11.08
N TRP A 619 12.80 9.94 10.70
CA TRP A 619 13.25 10.20 9.33
C TRP A 619 14.35 9.21 8.91
N GLY A 620 15.39 9.05 9.76
CA GLY A 620 16.48 8.12 9.50
C GLY A 620 16.07 6.65 9.55
N TYR A 621 15.04 6.28 10.29
CA TYR A 621 14.49 4.93 10.30
C TYR A 621 14.01 4.50 8.91
N ASN A 622 13.32 5.38 8.20
CA ASN A 622 12.80 5.13 6.86
C ASN A 622 13.86 5.30 5.75
N SER A 623 14.65 6.37 5.81
CA SER A 623 15.57 6.75 4.73
C SER A 623 17.04 6.39 4.97
N GLY A 624 17.37 5.92 6.17
CA GLY A 624 18.75 5.74 6.61
C GLY A 624 19.45 7.05 7.04
N VAL A 625 20.53 6.89 7.76
CA VAL A 625 21.47 7.97 8.12
C VAL A 625 22.80 7.69 7.45
N TYR A 626 23.37 8.68 6.80
CA TYR A 626 24.64 8.56 6.09
C TYR A 626 25.73 9.32 6.81
N SER A 627 26.72 8.59 7.29
CA SER A 627 27.88 9.15 8.00
C SER A 627 29.19 9.06 7.21
N ASP A 628 29.25 8.18 6.20
CA ASP A 628 30.43 7.97 5.37
C ASP A 628 30.36 8.80 4.09
N THR A 629 31.23 9.79 3.99
CA THR A 629 31.31 10.69 2.84
C THR A 629 31.92 10.05 1.59
N SER A 630 32.57 8.90 1.69
CA SER A 630 33.26 8.25 0.57
C SER A 630 32.31 7.42 -0.30
N ALA A 631 31.31 6.83 0.31
CA ALA A 631 30.38 5.92 -0.36
C ALA A 631 29.23 6.64 -1.09
N ASN A 632 28.88 7.86 -0.67
CA ASN A 632 27.71 8.61 -1.13
C ASN A 632 28.03 9.98 -1.72
N GLY A 633 29.23 10.17 -2.25
CA GLY A 633 29.63 11.42 -2.91
C GLY A 633 29.81 12.64 -1.99
N GLY A 634 30.02 12.42 -0.68
CA GLY A 634 30.25 13.48 0.31
C GLY A 634 28.99 13.93 1.05
N GLN A 635 27.90 13.19 0.93
CA GLN A 635 26.65 13.47 1.64
C GLN A 635 26.72 12.92 3.07
N VAL A 636 26.22 13.69 4.03
CA VAL A 636 26.14 13.31 5.45
C VAL A 636 24.79 13.69 6.01
N GLY A 637 24.23 12.86 6.88
CA GLY A 637 22.96 13.10 7.56
C GLY A 637 21.77 12.44 6.90
N LEU A 638 20.67 13.17 6.76
CA LEU A 638 19.35 12.69 6.31
C LEU A 638 19.04 13.14 4.89
N GLY A 639 18.51 12.24 4.07
CA GLY A 639 18.27 12.46 2.64
C GLY A 639 17.16 13.46 2.31
N TRP A 640 17.17 14.01 1.09
CA TRP A 640 16.23 15.04 0.64
C TRP A 640 14.78 14.53 0.52
N PHE A 641 14.57 13.24 0.22
CA PHE A 641 13.25 12.73 -0.08
C PHE A 641 12.24 13.02 1.04
N ASN A 642 12.53 12.64 2.27
CA ASN A 642 11.67 12.91 3.43
C ASN A 642 11.94 14.29 4.08
N ASN A 643 12.78 15.15 3.48
CA ASN A 643 12.96 16.48 4.06
C ASN A 643 11.64 17.27 4.06
N PRO A 644 11.19 17.80 5.21
CA PRO A 644 9.96 18.61 5.27
C PRO A 644 9.95 19.82 4.31
N ALA A 645 11.14 20.25 3.88
CA ALA A 645 11.30 21.32 2.90
C ALA A 645 11.11 20.86 1.45
N ASN A 646 11.00 19.55 1.16
CA ASN A 646 10.81 19.05 -0.20
C ASN A 646 9.46 19.52 -0.76
N PRO A 647 9.41 20.17 -1.93
CA PRO A 647 8.17 20.69 -2.51
C PRO A 647 7.16 19.62 -2.99
N ILE A 648 7.53 18.35 -2.94
CA ILE A 648 6.57 17.25 -3.16
C ILE A 648 5.48 17.24 -2.07
N TYR A 649 5.79 17.70 -0.86
CA TYR A 649 4.84 17.83 0.24
C TYR A 649 4.16 19.19 0.24
N ARG A 650 2.87 19.21 0.57
CA ARG A 650 2.07 20.44 0.57
C ARG A 650 2.64 21.48 1.53
N ALA A 651 2.80 22.71 1.06
CA ALA A 651 3.33 23.78 1.91
C ALA A 651 2.33 24.24 3.00
N ASP A 652 1.03 24.14 2.72
CA ASP A 652 -0.07 24.54 3.63
C ASP A 652 -0.58 23.41 4.51
N ARG A 653 0.13 22.24 4.54
CA ARG A 653 -0.27 21.11 5.37
C ARG A 653 -0.24 21.46 6.85
N LEU A 654 -1.23 21.01 7.57
CA LEU A 654 -1.25 20.99 9.02
C LEU A 654 -0.57 19.70 9.51
N PRO A 655 -0.21 19.55 10.77
CA PRO A 655 0.27 18.28 11.31
C PRO A 655 -0.68 17.13 10.96
N PHE A 656 -0.11 15.98 10.56
CA PHE A 656 -0.85 14.82 10.12
C PHE A 656 -1.88 14.37 11.16
N LEU A 657 -3.09 14.04 10.75
CA LEU A 657 -4.26 13.67 11.56
C LEU A 657 -4.75 14.75 12.53
N ARG A 658 -4.21 15.96 12.48
CA ARG A 658 -4.65 17.05 13.36
C ARG A 658 -6.06 17.52 13.07
N ALA A 659 -6.43 17.62 11.81
CA ALA A 659 -7.74 18.10 11.41
C ALA A 659 -8.78 16.98 11.49
N SER A 660 -8.46 15.84 10.95
CA SER A 660 -9.31 14.63 10.95
C SER A 660 -8.52 13.41 10.49
N TYR A 661 -9.11 12.24 10.64
CA TYR A 661 -8.61 11.00 10.02
C TYR A 661 -8.62 11.03 8.48
N ASP A 662 -9.26 12.02 7.86
CA ASP A 662 -9.28 12.17 6.39
C ASP A 662 -7.86 12.34 5.81
N ASP A 663 -6.90 12.85 6.62
CA ASP A 663 -5.49 12.96 6.24
C ASP A 663 -4.90 11.60 5.87
N ALA A 664 -5.34 10.51 6.50
CA ALA A 664 -4.89 9.15 6.22
C ALA A 664 -5.25 8.69 4.79
N SER A 665 -6.26 9.30 4.16
CA SER A 665 -6.61 9.03 2.76
C SER A 665 -5.64 9.66 1.74
N HIS A 666 -4.79 10.59 2.19
CA HIS A 666 -3.84 11.32 1.34
C HIS A 666 -2.42 11.36 1.97
N PRO A 667 -1.85 10.21 2.34
CA PRO A 667 -0.59 10.15 3.11
C PRO A 667 0.62 10.74 2.36
N ALA A 668 0.54 10.88 1.04
CA ALA A 668 1.59 11.49 0.22
C ALA A 668 1.76 13.01 0.43
N ASP A 669 0.85 13.68 1.12
CA ASP A 669 0.96 15.10 1.45
C ASP A 669 1.99 15.38 2.56
N TRP A 670 2.43 14.36 3.32
CA TRP A 670 3.35 14.45 4.45
C TRP A 670 4.59 13.57 4.29
N PRO A 671 5.77 14.01 4.75
CA PRO A 671 6.92 13.14 4.88
C PRO A 671 6.71 12.09 5.98
N TYR A 672 7.52 11.03 5.95
CA TYR A 672 7.36 9.86 6.82
C TYR A 672 7.31 10.20 8.32
N GLU A 673 8.28 10.99 8.81
CA GLU A 673 8.37 11.36 10.22
C GLU A 673 7.16 12.19 10.72
N GLU A 674 6.58 13.03 9.85
CA GLU A 674 5.35 13.76 10.19
C GLU A 674 4.15 12.82 10.29
N LYS A 675 4.10 11.77 9.44
CA LYS A 675 3.06 10.73 9.51
C LYS A 675 3.16 9.94 10.82
N VAL A 676 4.36 9.48 11.17
CA VAL A 676 4.59 8.75 12.42
C VAL A 676 4.23 9.61 13.64
N MET A 677 4.65 10.90 13.66
CA MET A 677 4.29 11.81 14.73
C MET A 677 2.77 11.99 14.86
N GLY A 678 2.06 12.02 13.74
CA GLY A 678 0.60 12.07 13.74
C GLY A 678 -0.01 10.82 14.36
N TRP A 679 0.47 9.63 14.00
CA TRP A 679 0.02 8.39 14.62
C TRP A 679 0.34 8.31 16.11
N ILE A 680 1.47 8.80 16.56
CA ILE A 680 1.79 8.87 17.99
C ILE A 680 0.75 9.71 18.75
N GLU A 681 0.38 10.85 18.19
CA GLU A 681 -0.56 11.76 18.83
C GLU A 681 -2.02 11.31 18.69
N THR A 682 -2.35 10.74 17.54
CA THR A 682 -3.70 10.29 17.18
C THR A 682 -3.63 8.82 16.78
N PRO A 683 -3.67 7.90 17.77
CA PRO A 683 -3.59 6.48 17.53
C PRO A 683 -4.63 6.00 16.53
N GLN A 684 -4.28 4.99 15.77
CA GLN A 684 -5.21 4.28 14.90
C GLN A 684 -6.43 3.82 15.71
N MET A 685 -7.59 3.87 15.06
CA MET A 685 -8.82 3.41 15.66
C MET A 685 -9.05 1.95 15.26
N THR A 686 -9.52 1.16 16.21
CA THR A 686 -10.04 -0.18 15.91
C THR A 686 -11.40 -0.05 15.21
N TYR A 687 -11.83 -1.14 14.58
CA TYR A 687 -13.17 -1.28 14.03
C TYR A 687 -14.29 -0.80 14.97
N ASN A 688 -14.16 -1.01 16.29
CA ASN A 688 -15.11 -0.53 17.29
C ASN A 688 -14.93 0.95 17.66
N ALA A 689 -14.18 1.72 16.89
CA ALA A 689 -13.84 3.11 17.15
C ALA A 689 -13.11 3.35 18.49
N GLN A 690 -12.31 2.36 18.92
CA GLN A 690 -11.43 2.48 20.08
C GLN A 690 -9.99 2.69 19.60
N ALA A 691 -9.19 3.41 20.34
CA ALA A 691 -7.78 3.57 20.03
C ALA A 691 -7.06 2.23 20.13
N SER A 692 -6.22 1.91 19.12
CA SER A 692 -5.47 0.66 19.07
C SER A 692 -4.37 0.60 20.12
N TYR A 693 -3.89 1.75 20.59
CA TYR A 693 -2.89 1.87 21.64
C TYR A 693 -3.09 3.19 22.39
N THR A 694 -2.44 3.32 23.52
CA THR A 694 -2.60 4.48 24.40
C THR A 694 -1.71 5.63 23.94
N ARG A 695 -2.30 6.80 23.74
CA ARG A 695 -1.56 8.01 23.39
C ARG A 695 -0.68 8.50 24.55
N PRO A 696 0.41 9.25 24.28
CA PRO A 696 1.27 9.79 25.33
C PRO A 696 0.53 10.67 26.34
N LEU A 697 0.93 10.59 27.61
CA LEU A 697 0.56 11.59 28.62
C LEU A 697 1.48 12.80 28.49
N PHE A 698 0.92 13.97 28.77
CA PHE A 698 1.67 15.21 28.77
C PHE A 698 1.86 15.75 30.19
N PRO A 699 3.02 16.37 30.53
CA PRO A 699 3.40 16.73 31.89
C PRO A 699 2.40 17.60 32.65
N THR A 700 1.50 18.27 31.97
CA THR A 700 0.48 19.13 32.55
C THR A 700 -0.78 18.39 33.03
N GLY A 701 -0.80 17.06 32.94
CA GLY A 701 -1.95 16.23 33.32
C GLY A 701 -3.17 16.37 32.43
N GLY A 702 -3.01 16.99 31.27
CA GLY A 702 -4.00 17.08 30.20
C GLY A 702 -3.46 16.58 28.89
N SER A 703 -4.30 16.06 28.02
CA SER A 703 -3.92 15.86 26.63
C SER A 703 -3.64 17.24 26.01
N LEU A 704 -2.49 17.40 25.35
CA LEU A 704 -2.33 18.54 24.44
C LEU A 704 -3.42 18.48 23.39
N PRO A 705 -3.90 19.64 22.92
CA PRO A 705 -4.73 19.66 21.74
C PRO A 705 -4.04 18.92 20.60
N ALA A 706 -4.80 18.20 19.78
CA ALA A 706 -4.26 17.47 18.65
C ALA A 706 -3.32 18.35 17.79
N GLY A 707 -2.20 17.82 17.37
CA GLY A 707 -1.18 18.49 16.57
C GLY A 707 -0.24 19.41 17.34
N GLN A 708 -0.09 19.23 18.67
CA GLN A 708 0.87 20.00 19.45
C GLN A 708 2.18 19.29 19.77
N LEU A 709 2.31 18.01 19.44
CA LEU A 709 3.52 17.23 19.68
C LEU A 709 4.69 17.72 18.81
N TYR A 710 4.40 18.18 17.61
CA TYR A 710 5.37 18.78 16.71
C TYR A 710 4.83 20.09 16.14
N LEU A 711 4.87 21.10 16.96
CA LEU A 711 4.33 22.43 16.64
C LEU A 711 5.11 23.14 15.54
N ASN A 712 6.35 22.79 15.32
CA ASN A 712 7.16 23.51 14.36
C ASN A 712 7.20 22.78 13.05
N THR A 713 6.23 23.01 12.22
CA THR A 713 6.23 22.62 10.83
C THR A 713 6.87 23.67 9.91
N ASP A 714 7.65 24.61 10.46
CA ASP A 714 8.42 25.50 9.59
C ASP A 714 9.51 24.70 8.89
N TYR A 715 9.18 24.23 7.69
CA TYR A 715 10.07 23.46 6.82
C TYR A 715 11.44 24.13 6.61
N ARG A 716 11.53 25.46 6.80
CA ARG A 716 12.77 26.21 6.66
C ARG A 716 13.80 25.83 7.73
N ALA A 717 13.38 25.25 8.84
CA ALA A 717 14.30 24.76 9.85
C ALA A 717 15.21 23.60 9.34
N TYR A 718 14.75 22.88 8.31
CA TYR A 718 15.48 21.75 7.72
C TYR A 718 16.29 22.12 6.48
N CYS A 719 16.54 23.42 6.31
CA CYS A 719 17.14 23.99 5.14
C CYS A 719 18.18 25.02 5.57
N GLY A 720 19.42 24.90 5.13
CA GLY A 720 20.49 25.82 5.45
C GLY A 720 21.65 25.73 4.48
N SER A 721 22.61 26.62 4.62
CA SER A 721 23.79 26.67 3.73
C SER A 721 24.68 25.41 3.86
N SER A 722 24.63 24.72 5.01
CA SER A 722 25.37 23.49 5.24
C SER A 722 24.91 22.35 4.31
N ASN A 723 23.61 22.29 4.02
CA ASN A 723 23.02 21.25 3.15
C ASN A 723 22.63 21.77 1.77
N ASN A 724 23.27 22.84 1.25
CA ASN A 724 22.97 23.45 -0.05
C ASN A 724 21.50 23.88 -0.22
N CYS A 725 20.81 24.04 0.89
CA CYS A 725 19.42 24.42 0.96
C CYS A 725 19.34 25.88 1.45
N ASP A 726 18.57 26.73 0.77
CA ASP A 726 18.36 28.12 1.19
C ASP A 726 16.97 28.27 1.83
N PRO A 727 16.86 28.33 3.16
CA PRO A 727 15.57 28.54 3.82
C PRO A 727 14.96 29.91 3.53
N ASN A 728 15.77 30.88 3.07
CA ASN A 728 15.36 32.20 2.64
C ASN A 728 15.10 32.26 1.12
N ALA A 729 15.30 31.16 0.44
CA ALA A 729 14.84 30.98 -0.94
C ALA A 729 13.31 31.19 -1.08
N ALA A 730 12.62 31.37 0.06
CA ALA A 730 11.28 31.98 0.13
C ALA A 730 11.16 33.28 -0.68
N SER A 731 12.26 33.88 -1.04
CA SER A 731 12.30 34.96 -2.00
C SER A 731 12.55 34.48 -3.45
N GLY A 732 12.33 33.21 -3.81
CA GLY A 732 12.17 32.78 -5.19
C GLY A 732 13.23 31.90 -5.79
N THR A 733 13.89 31.09 -5.03
CA THR A 733 14.72 30.00 -5.55
C THR A 733 14.24 28.69 -4.89
N ASP A 734 14.41 27.58 -5.59
CA ASP A 734 14.23 26.26 -5.04
C ASP A 734 15.07 26.15 -3.75
N PRO A 735 14.51 25.72 -2.62
CA PRO A 735 15.32 25.48 -1.43
C PRO A 735 16.43 24.44 -1.69
N CYS A 736 16.23 23.50 -2.60
CA CYS A 736 17.26 22.57 -3.04
C CYS A 736 17.55 22.71 -4.55
N PRO A 737 18.41 23.64 -4.97
CA PRO A 737 18.64 23.93 -6.41
C PRO A 737 19.34 22.78 -7.15
N ALA A 738 19.88 21.80 -6.46
CA ALA A 738 20.63 20.71 -7.06
C ALA A 738 19.80 19.42 -7.24
N GLU A 739 18.58 19.35 -6.75
CA GLU A 739 17.51 18.37 -6.96
C GLU A 739 17.88 16.88 -6.98
N ASN A 740 19.03 16.51 -6.44
CA ASN A 740 19.52 15.15 -6.49
C ASN A 740 20.32 14.87 -5.24
N GLU A 741 19.64 14.65 -4.15
CA GLU A 741 20.28 14.17 -2.92
C GLU A 741 21.40 15.06 -2.36
N THR A 742 21.71 16.18 -3.00
CA THR A 742 22.76 17.13 -2.53
C THR A 742 22.29 18.06 -1.42
N CYS A 743 21.02 17.98 -1.05
CA CYS A 743 20.43 18.74 0.05
C CYS A 743 20.22 17.87 1.29
N TRP A 744 21.17 17.02 1.58
CA TRP A 744 21.15 16.22 2.80
C TRP A 744 21.19 17.12 4.02
N PHE A 745 20.34 16.79 4.98
CA PHE A 745 20.24 17.57 6.22
C PHE A 745 21.17 16.99 7.28
N ASP A 746 22.09 17.82 7.79
CA ASP A 746 23.11 17.48 8.79
C ASP A 746 23.09 18.40 10.02
N GLY A 747 22.02 19.18 10.18
CA GLY A 747 21.88 20.17 11.23
C GLY A 747 21.07 19.70 12.44
N SER A 748 21.01 20.57 13.46
CA SER A 748 20.08 20.45 14.59
C SER A 748 18.93 21.42 14.44
N VAL A 749 17.78 21.07 15.02
CA VAL A 749 16.56 21.89 14.98
C VAL A 749 16.08 22.16 16.39
N ASP A 750 15.86 23.43 16.70
CA ASP A 750 15.16 23.84 17.92
C ASP A 750 13.76 24.32 17.57
N TRP A 751 12.75 23.63 18.06
CA TRP A 751 11.35 23.95 17.75
C TRP A 751 10.83 25.15 18.56
N GLY A 752 11.59 25.65 19.56
CA GLY A 752 11.26 26.85 20.31
C GLY A 752 10.03 26.76 21.21
N ALA A 753 9.30 25.65 21.16
CA ALA A 753 8.09 25.41 21.93
C ALA A 753 8.33 24.70 23.27
N GLY A 754 9.60 24.31 23.51
CA GLY A 754 9.98 23.46 24.63
C GLY A 754 9.63 21.99 24.39
N GLU A 755 10.04 21.16 25.30
CA GLU A 755 9.80 19.72 25.30
C GLU A 755 8.52 19.47 26.10
N ASN A 756 7.50 18.94 25.46
CA ASN A 756 6.14 18.88 25.96
C ASN A 756 5.59 17.46 26.11
N SER A 757 6.25 16.45 25.52
CA SER A 757 5.74 15.08 25.62
C SER A 757 5.98 14.46 26.99
N ALA A 758 5.28 13.37 27.25
CA ALA A 758 5.49 12.58 28.47
C ALA A 758 6.88 11.95 28.47
N THR A 759 7.47 11.87 29.65
CA THR A 759 8.67 11.07 29.87
C THR A 759 8.30 9.61 30.04
N GLY A 760 9.21 8.69 29.76
CA GLY A 760 9.00 7.24 29.78
C GLY A 760 8.34 6.66 31.04
N SER A 761 8.50 7.30 32.20
CA SER A 761 7.80 6.87 33.43
C SER A 761 6.29 7.16 33.46
N THR A 762 5.76 7.82 32.45
CA THR A 762 4.35 8.24 32.37
C THR A 762 3.72 7.89 31.01
N GLU A 763 4.20 6.83 30.40
CA GLU A 763 3.74 6.42 29.04
C GLU A 763 2.28 6.05 28.98
N ASN A 764 1.63 5.75 30.12
CA ASN A 764 0.19 5.46 30.18
C ASN A 764 -0.22 4.34 29.20
N LEU A 765 0.48 3.24 29.25
CA LEU A 765 0.14 2.07 28.46
C LEU A 765 -0.94 1.24 29.16
N ALA A 766 -1.77 0.54 28.38
CA ALA A 766 -2.79 -0.35 28.93
C ALA A 766 -2.18 -1.59 29.61
N TYR A 767 -1.03 -2.05 29.13
CA TYR A 767 -0.27 -3.16 29.69
C TYR A 767 1.00 -2.66 30.35
N SER A 768 1.14 -2.93 31.64
CA SER A 768 2.29 -2.52 32.43
C SER A 768 3.41 -3.56 32.39
N LEU A 769 4.62 -3.13 32.77
CA LEU A 769 5.75 -4.00 33.02
C LEU A 769 5.39 -5.20 33.90
N GLY A 770 5.90 -6.37 33.56
CA GLY A 770 5.70 -7.61 34.28
C GLY A 770 4.37 -8.32 33.98
N SER A 771 3.56 -7.80 33.08
CA SER A 771 2.43 -8.54 32.54
C SER A 771 2.95 -9.71 31.68
N GLY A 772 2.32 -10.85 31.76
CA GLY A 772 2.58 -11.93 30.78
C GLY A 772 2.11 -11.54 29.39
N GLU A 773 2.59 -12.25 28.37
CA GLU A 773 2.08 -12.06 27.00
C GLU A 773 0.55 -12.18 27.00
N PRO A 774 -0.17 -11.19 26.48
CA PRO A 774 -1.63 -11.25 26.38
C PRO A 774 -2.05 -12.46 25.55
N ALA A 775 -3.20 -13.03 25.90
CA ALA A 775 -3.78 -14.08 25.08
C ALA A 775 -4.05 -13.54 23.67
N LEU A 776 -3.86 -14.38 22.69
CA LEU A 776 -4.18 -14.06 21.31
C LEU A 776 -5.68 -13.82 21.19
N ASP A 777 -6.05 -12.60 20.81
CA ASP A 777 -7.43 -12.32 20.44
C ASP A 777 -7.67 -12.88 19.03
N ARG A 778 -8.64 -13.72 18.91
CA ARG A 778 -9.09 -14.22 17.61
C ARG A 778 -9.63 -13.04 16.81
N GLN A 779 -8.98 -12.72 15.72
CA GLN A 779 -9.33 -11.54 14.92
C GLN A 779 -10.60 -11.73 14.07
N TYR A 780 -11.08 -12.97 13.99
CA TYR A 780 -12.32 -13.32 13.29
C TYR A 780 -13.24 -14.07 14.23
N ASP A 781 -14.49 -14.20 13.87
CA ASP A 781 -15.36 -15.24 14.36
C ASP A 781 -14.73 -16.58 13.94
N ALA A 782 -13.63 -16.88 14.58
CA ALA A 782 -12.92 -18.11 14.37
C ALA A 782 -13.85 -19.24 14.75
N GLY A 783 -13.91 -20.24 13.93
CA GLY A 783 -14.62 -21.46 14.21
C GLY A 783 -14.33 -22.01 15.62
N PRO A 784 -15.17 -22.84 16.18
CA PRO A 784 -14.97 -23.36 17.52
C PRO A 784 -13.66 -24.12 17.60
N CYS A 785 -12.91 -23.90 18.69
CA CYS A 785 -11.83 -24.80 19.02
C CYS A 785 -12.44 -26.19 19.30
N GLY A 786 -12.07 -27.19 18.52
CA GLY A 786 -12.66 -28.52 18.63
C GLY A 786 -14.05 -28.64 17.97
N GLY A 787 -14.74 -29.75 18.23
CA GLY A 787 -16.05 -29.99 17.66
C GLY A 787 -16.03 -30.77 16.35
N ALA A 788 -14.89 -31.28 15.92
CA ALA A 788 -14.79 -32.15 14.76
C ALA A 788 -15.66 -33.43 14.92
N PRO A 789 -16.24 -33.95 13.85
CA PRO A 789 -16.85 -35.28 13.84
C PRO A 789 -15.85 -36.33 14.38
N SER A 790 -16.35 -37.35 15.05
CA SER A 790 -15.50 -38.45 15.48
C SER A 790 -14.90 -39.19 14.28
N GLY A 791 -13.61 -39.47 14.27
CA GLY A 791 -12.92 -40.13 13.15
C GLY A 791 -11.44 -39.84 13.12
N LEU A 792 -10.81 -40.07 11.96
CA LEU A 792 -9.42 -39.70 11.70
C LEU A 792 -9.41 -38.22 11.27
N LEU A 793 -8.96 -37.39 12.18
CA LEU A 793 -8.87 -35.94 11.93
C LEU A 793 -7.50 -35.61 11.29
N ILE A 794 -7.55 -34.84 10.23
CA ILE A 794 -6.38 -34.26 9.56
C ILE A 794 -6.61 -32.77 9.41
N ASP A 795 -5.82 -32.00 10.14
CA ASP A 795 -5.88 -30.55 10.18
C ASP A 795 -4.76 -29.96 9.34
N ASP A 796 -4.94 -28.74 8.86
CA ASP A 796 -3.95 -28.00 8.09
C ASP A 796 -2.79 -27.52 8.99
N VAL A 797 -2.97 -27.47 10.31
CA VAL A 797 -1.92 -27.16 11.29
C VAL A 797 -1.36 -28.45 11.89
N PRO A 798 -0.08 -28.77 11.65
CA PRO A 798 0.54 -29.94 12.26
C PRO A 798 0.74 -29.75 13.77
N LYS A 799 0.39 -30.76 14.56
CA LYS A 799 0.67 -30.77 16.01
C LYS A 799 2.08 -31.27 16.31
N PRO A 800 2.72 -30.76 17.36
CA PRO A 800 2.20 -29.89 18.43
C PRO A 800 2.50 -28.39 18.19
N ASN A 801 2.26 -27.88 17.03
CA ASN A 801 2.42 -26.45 16.81
C ASN A 801 1.34 -25.70 17.55
N ASP A 802 1.75 -25.07 18.60
CA ASP A 802 0.90 -24.45 19.59
C ASP A 802 0.27 -23.15 19.14
N ASN A 803 0.42 -22.80 17.88
CA ASN A 803 -0.07 -21.54 17.45
C ASN A 803 -1.36 -21.62 16.66
N THR A 804 -2.34 -22.05 17.35
CA THR A 804 -3.70 -22.12 16.86
C THR A 804 -4.49 -20.92 17.34
N GLN A 805 -4.05 -19.72 17.07
CA GLN A 805 -4.83 -18.50 17.23
C GLN A 805 -5.78 -18.49 18.46
N GLY A 806 -5.31 -18.94 19.62
CA GLY A 806 -6.07 -19.03 20.87
C GLY A 806 -6.81 -20.34 21.12
N CYS A 807 -6.72 -21.32 20.25
CA CYS A 807 -7.17 -22.66 20.55
C CYS A 807 -6.08 -23.44 21.32
N THR A 808 -6.42 -23.93 22.49
CA THR A 808 -5.52 -24.76 23.30
C THR A 808 -5.80 -26.27 23.13
N ASP A 809 -6.67 -26.60 22.20
CA ASP A 809 -7.09 -27.97 22.04
C ASP A 809 -5.99 -28.82 21.43
N SER A 810 -5.64 -29.86 22.10
CA SER A 810 -4.70 -30.88 21.69
C SER A 810 -5.33 -31.91 20.77
N THR A 811 -6.10 -31.48 19.76
CA THR A 811 -6.72 -32.42 18.84
C THR A 811 -5.68 -33.34 18.23
N LYS A 812 -6.01 -34.60 18.18
CA LYS A 812 -5.15 -35.61 17.61
C LYS A 812 -5.18 -35.52 16.10
N ILE A 813 -4.02 -35.42 15.50
CA ILE A 813 -3.90 -35.52 14.05
C ILE A 813 -3.63 -36.96 13.66
N ASP A 814 -4.52 -37.54 12.90
CA ASP A 814 -4.48 -38.93 12.47
C ASP A 814 -3.95 -39.09 11.02
N GLY A 815 -3.15 -38.13 10.56
CA GLY A 815 -2.62 -38.12 9.21
C GLY A 815 -1.67 -36.97 8.93
N LYS A 816 -1.53 -36.63 7.67
CA LYS A 816 -0.68 -35.53 7.18
C LYS A 816 -1.48 -34.62 6.25
N PHE A 817 -1.46 -33.33 6.53
CA PHE A 817 -1.84 -32.30 5.57
C PHE A 817 -0.59 -31.89 4.77
N ASN A 818 -0.77 -31.59 3.50
CA ASN A 818 0.25 -31.04 2.63
C ASN A 818 -0.37 -29.98 1.71
N LEU A 819 0.14 -28.76 1.79
CA LEU A 819 -0.17 -27.70 0.85
C LEU A 819 0.98 -27.58 -0.16
N GLN A 820 0.65 -27.48 -1.43
CA GLN A 820 1.62 -27.41 -2.51
C GLN A 820 1.28 -26.24 -3.40
N LEU A 821 2.28 -25.38 -3.61
CA LEU A 821 2.22 -24.26 -4.52
C LEU A 821 2.74 -24.69 -5.89
N GLY A 822 1.92 -24.55 -6.94
CA GLY A 822 2.24 -25.03 -8.28
C GLY A 822 2.20 -26.54 -8.43
N ASP A 823 2.32 -27.02 -9.66
CA ASP A 823 2.45 -28.45 -9.95
C ASP A 823 3.92 -28.87 -10.04
N ASN A 824 4.28 -29.93 -9.35
CA ASN A 824 5.62 -30.51 -9.39
C ASN A 824 5.85 -31.24 -10.73
N PHE A 825 5.96 -30.53 -11.82
CA PHE A 825 6.46 -31.14 -13.05
C PHE A 825 7.75 -30.45 -13.53
N THR A 826 8.55 -31.16 -14.26
CA THR A 826 9.73 -30.63 -14.92
C THR A 826 9.39 -30.28 -16.35
N TYR A 827 9.78 -29.11 -16.81
CA TYR A 827 9.71 -28.72 -18.21
C TYR A 827 11.07 -28.26 -18.71
N GLN A 828 11.24 -28.33 -20.02
CA GLN A 828 12.49 -27.94 -20.66
C GLN A 828 12.37 -26.52 -21.21
N ARG A 829 13.26 -25.64 -20.80
CA ARG A 829 13.35 -24.29 -21.34
C ARG A 829 13.81 -24.27 -22.80
N SER A 830 13.61 -23.13 -23.45
CA SER A 830 14.12 -22.89 -24.83
C SER A 830 15.65 -22.98 -24.94
N ASP A 831 16.38 -22.82 -23.83
CA ASP A 831 17.83 -22.99 -23.75
C ASP A 831 18.26 -24.47 -23.52
N GLY A 832 17.30 -25.38 -23.40
CA GLY A 832 17.51 -26.78 -23.15
C GLY A 832 17.70 -27.18 -21.69
N SER A 833 17.66 -26.23 -20.73
CA SER A 833 17.72 -26.52 -19.30
C SER A 833 16.38 -27.05 -18.78
N TRP A 834 16.43 -27.92 -17.76
CA TRP A 834 15.24 -28.44 -17.08
C TRP A 834 14.96 -27.64 -15.82
N ARG A 835 13.69 -27.35 -15.59
CA ARG A 835 13.22 -26.71 -14.38
C ARG A 835 12.04 -27.50 -13.80
N ALA A 836 11.97 -27.54 -12.48
CA ALA A 836 10.79 -27.98 -11.77
C ALA A 836 9.84 -26.79 -11.60
N THR A 837 8.55 -27.01 -11.76
CA THR A 837 7.52 -26.00 -11.52
C THR A 837 7.09 -25.94 -10.06
N GLY A 838 7.55 -26.87 -9.21
CA GLY A 838 7.18 -26.91 -7.81
C GLY A 838 7.59 -25.65 -7.07
N ASP A 839 6.81 -25.33 -6.08
CA ASP A 839 7.05 -24.35 -5.01
C ASP A 839 6.65 -22.91 -5.30
N ILE A 840 5.92 -22.60 -6.40
CA ILE A 840 5.54 -21.22 -6.66
C ILE A 840 4.17 -21.12 -7.33
N ALA A 841 3.23 -20.60 -6.60
CA ALA A 841 2.07 -19.97 -7.20
C ALA A 841 2.26 -18.46 -7.08
N PRO A 842 2.38 -17.71 -8.19
CA PRO A 842 2.39 -16.26 -8.15
C PRO A 842 0.98 -15.71 -7.94
N ILE A 843 0.19 -16.37 -7.13
CA ILE A 843 -1.14 -15.95 -6.72
C ILE A 843 -1.14 -15.70 -5.23
N ASP A 844 -2.11 -14.95 -4.78
CA ASP A 844 -2.28 -14.66 -3.38
C ASP A 844 -2.58 -15.94 -2.61
N LEU A 845 -1.80 -16.18 -1.57
CA LEU A 845 -2.01 -17.24 -0.61
C LEU A 845 -2.22 -16.63 0.76
N HIS A 846 -3.37 -16.87 1.36
CA HIS A 846 -3.77 -16.23 2.59
C HIS A 846 -3.62 -17.20 3.76
N GLN A 847 -3.14 -16.67 4.89
CA GLN A 847 -3.02 -17.37 6.15
C GLN A 847 -3.69 -16.55 7.25
N LEU A 848 -4.76 -17.06 7.83
CA LEU A 848 -5.56 -16.31 8.78
C LEU A 848 -5.85 -17.07 10.08
N GLY A 849 -6.35 -16.35 11.07
CA GLY A 849 -6.83 -16.89 12.33
C GLY A 849 -8.25 -17.45 12.32
N ALA A 850 -8.86 -17.65 11.17
CA ALA A 850 -10.15 -18.29 10.98
C ALA A 850 -9.99 -19.81 10.77
N GLY A 851 -11.07 -20.54 10.60
CA GLY A 851 -11.06 -21.98 10.34
C GLY A 851 -11.06 -22.83 11.59
N TYR A 852 -10.97 -24.15 11.40
CA TYR A 852 -10.92 -25.11 12.48
C TYR A 852 -9.65 -24.92 13.31
N ASP A 853 -9.79 -24.93 14.61
CA ASP A 853 -8.71 -24.64 15.56
C ASP A 853 -7.98 -23.29 15.30
N GLY A 854 -8.60 -22.38 14.53
CA GLY A 854 -8.13 -21.00 14.36
C GLY A 854 -7.12 -20.79 13.25
N HIS A 855 -7.01 -21.70 12.31
CA HIS A 855 -6.17 -21.54 11.13
C HIS A 855 -6.85 -22.08 9.88
N VAL A 856 -6.59 -21.46 8.73
CA VAL A 856 -7.04 -21.91 7.42
C VAL A 856 -6.11 -21.34 6.33
N TRP A 857 -5.81 -22.15 5.33
CA TRP A 857 -5.24 -21.68 4.10
C TRP A 857 -6.37 -21.36 3.10
N PHE A 858 -6.26 -20.28 2.37
CA PHE A 858 -7.15 -19.99 1.25
C PHE A 858 -6.44 -19.25 0.15
N THR A 859 -6.90 -19.42 -1.07
CA THR A 859 -6.32 -18.84 -2.27
C THR A 859 -7.41 -18.42 -3.21
N HIS A 860 -7.15 -17.44 -4.07
CA HIS A 860 -8.04 -17.10 -5.16
C HIS A 860 -8.22 -18.28 -6.13
N THR A 861 -9.42 -18.42 -6.67
CA THR A 861 -9.67 -19.36 -7.75
C THR A 861 -8.94 -18.96 -9.02
N TYR A 862 -8.45 -19.96 -9.75
CA TYR A 862 -7.78 -19.75 -11.02
C TYR A 862 -8.56 -20.36 -12.18
N ALA A 863 -8.82 -19.59 -13.23
CA ALA A 863 -9.66 -19.96 -14.37
C ALA A 863 -8.89 -20.73 -15.46
N GLY A 864 -7.86 -21.48 -15.12
CA GLY A 864 -6.93 -22.08 -16.04
C GLY A 864 -7.13 -23.58 -16.34
N GLY A 865 -8.22 -24.05 -16.82
CA GLY A 865 -8.21 -25.47 -17.15
C GLY A 865 -9.55 -26.15 -17.38
N ASN A 866 -10.25 -25.77 -18.39
CA ASN A 866 -11.33 -26.59 -18.96
C ASN A 866 -10.78 -27.81 -19.71
N GLY A 867 -10.20 -28.81 -19.04
CA GLY A 867 -9.96 -30.12 -19.63
C GLY A 867 -9.16 -30.20 -20.94
N SER A 868 -8.73 -29.13 -21.51
CA SER A 868 -7.68 -29.03 -22.52
C SER A 868 -6.36 -28.85 -21.79
N ALA A 869 -5.33 -29.54 -22.14
CA ALA A 869 -4.02 -29.48 -21.55
C ALA A 869 -3.69 -28.03 -21.16
N ALA A 870 -3.67 -27.77 -19.84
CA ALA A 870 -3.28 -26.47 -19.30
C ALA A 870 -1.96 -26.08 -19.95
N SER A 871 -1.83 -24.84 -20.38
CA SER A 871 -0.51 -24.38 -20.83
C SER A 871 0.43 -24.41 -19.61
N ASP A 872 1.72 -24.60 -19.82
CA ASP A 872 2.68 -24.64 -18.73
C ASP A 872 2.56 -23.42 -17.79
N ALA A 873 2.13 -22.27 -18.32
CA ALA A 873 1.84 -21.06 -17.56
C ALA A 873 0.64 -21.20 -16.60
N ASP A 874 -0.33 -22.04 -16.91
CA ASP A 874 -1.54 -22.19 -16.10
C ASP A 874 -1.30 -23.06 -14.85
N LEU A 875 -0.25 -23.83 -14.83
CA LEU A 875 0.05 -24.76 -13.74
C LEU A 875 0.82 -24.11 -12.59
N TRP A 876 1.37 -22.92 -12.81
CA TRP A 876 2.09 -22.18 -11.76
C TRP A 876 1.17 -21.55 -10.72
N HIS A 877 -0.02 -21.19 -11.14
CA HIS A 877 -1.03 -20.59 -10.27
C HIS A 877 -1.80 -21.62 -9.46
N LYS A 878 -1.52 -22.90 -9.68
CA LYS A 878 -2.21 -23.96 -8.98
C LYS A 878 -1.70 -24.10 -7.55
N VAL A 879 -2.62 -24.01 -6.61
CA VAL A 879 -2.40 -24.40 -5.22
C VAL A 879 -3.24 -25.61 -4.92
N SER A 880 -2.63 -26.65 -4.36
CA SER A 880 -3.33 -27.88 -4.02
C SER A 880 -3.10 -28.28 -2.57
N ALA A 881 -4.17 -28.69 -1.91
CA ALA A 881 -4.14 -29.26 -0.57
C ALA A 881 -4.41 -30.77 -0.63
N THR A 882 -3.71 -31.54 0.20
CA THR A 882 -3.85 -33.00 0.29
C THR A 882 -3.96 -33.43 1.75
N TRP A 883 -5.02 -34.17 2.06
CA TRP A 883 -5.26 -34.79 3.37
C TRP A 883 -5.02 -36.28 3.26
N THR A 884 -4.02 -36.81 3.94
CA THR A 884 -3.61 -38.21 3.87
C THR A 884 -3.73 -38.86 5.26
N PRO A 885 -4.69 -39.76 5.49
CA PRO A 885 -4.75 -40.52 6.76
C PRO A 885 -3.48 -41.35 6.97
N SER A 886 -3.04 -41.50 8.22
CA SER A 886 -1.93 -42.37 8.57
C SER A 886 -2.17 -43.80 8.13
N PRO A 887 -1.25 -44.45 7.42
CA PRO A 887 -1.46 -45.77 6.83
C PRO A 887 -1.85 -46.85 7.85
N GLU A 888 -1.28 -46.79 9.04
CA GLU A 888 -1.53 -47.75 10.13
C GLU A 888 -2.95 -47.67 10.70
N LEU A 889 -3.67 -46.60 10.43
CA LEU A 889 -5.06 -46.39 10.83
C LEU A 889 -6.09 -46.83 9.78
N MET A 890 -5.62 -47.25 8.61
CA MET A 890 -6.43 -47.60 7.45
C MET A 890 -6.48 -49.09 7.23
N ALA A 891 -7.52 -49.56 6.49
CA ALA A 891 -7.64 -50.97 6.13
C ALA A 891 -6.51 -51.42 5.21
N GLN A 892 -5.94 -52.57 5.47
CA GLN A 892 -4.84 -53.13 4.70
C GLN A 892 -5.27 -53.53 3.26
N PRO A 893 -4.36 -53.48 2.29
CA PRO A 893 -4.60 -53.96 0.93
C PRO A 893 -5.07 -55.41 0.90
N GLY A 894 -5.98 -55.71 -0.01
CA GLY A 894 -6.54 -57.09 -0.15
C GLY A 894 -7.59 -57.46 0.86
N THR A 895 -7.97 -56.56 1.80
CA THR A 895 -9.12 -56.70 2.67
C THR A 895 -10.40 -56.13 2.02
N THR A 896 -11.55 -56.30 2.71
CA THR A 896 -12.84 -55.73 2.21
C THR A 896 -12.88 -54.18 2.30
N GLY A 897 -11.81 -53.56 2.81
CA GLY A 897 -11.78 -52.13 3.10
C GLY A 897 -12.75 -51.72 4.22
N VAL A 898 -12.68 -50.50 4.67
CA VAL A 898 -13.60 -49.88 5.63
C VAL A 898 -14.37 -48.77 4.98
N LEU A 899 -15.65 -48.63 5.28
CA LEU A 899 -16.46 -47.50 4.88
C LEU A 899 -16.09 -46.32 5.74
N TYR A 900 -15.87 -45.17 5.10
CA TYR A 900 -15.63 -43.93 5.80
C TYR A 900 -16.62 -42.88 5.29
N ASN A 901 -17.27 -42.18 6.20
CA ASN A 901 -17.95 -40.93 5.89
C ASN A 901 -16.91 -39.82 5.93
N ILE A 902 -16.78 -39.06 4.84
CA ILE A 902 -15.74 -38.05 4.65
C ILE A 902 -16.34 -36.70 4.94
N TYR A 903 -15.76 -35.97 5.87
CA TYR A 903 -16.13 -34.60 6.20
C TYR A 903 -15.01 -33.66 5.84
N VAL A 904 -15.41 -32.45 5.39
CA VAL A 904 -14.52 -31.31 5.23
C VAL A 904 -15.03 -30.17 6.09
N HIS A 905 -14.13 -29.41 6.70
CA HIS A 905 -14.48 -28.19 7.37
C HIS A 905 -14.54 -27.06 6.33
N LEU A 906 -15.63 -26.31 6.31
CA LEU A 906 -15.85 -25.14 5.51
C LEU A 906 -15.89 -23.95 6.47
N PRO A 907 -14.86 -23.11 6.49
CA PRO A 907 -14.81 -21.94 7.36
C PRO A 907 -15.79 -20.86 6.92
N ASN A 908 -16.10 -19.93 7.82
CA ASN A 908 -16.93 -18.76 7.51
C ASN A 908 -16.18 -17.71 6.69
N HIS A 909 -14.88 -17.93 6.42
CA HIS A 909 -14.01 -17.03 5.70
C HIS A 909 -13.15 -17.77 4.69
N GLY A 910 -12.87 -17.12 3.53
CA GLY A 910 -12.01 -17.70 2.48
C GLY A 910 -12.61 -18.90 1.74
N ALA A 911 -13.91 -19.20 1.92
CA ALA A 911 -14.60 -20.39 1.39
C ALA A 911 -15.77 -20.02 0.49
N GLN A 912 -15.52 -19.30 -0.59
CA GLN A 912 -16.55 -18.81 -1.52
C GLN A 912 -16.65 -19.66 -2.79
N GLY A 913 -15.48 -20.10 -3.27
CA GLY A 913 -15.32 -20.66 -4.59
C GLY A 913 -15.85 -22.07 -4.76
N LYS A 914 -15.87 -22.50 -6.02
CA LYS A 914 -16.19 -23.87 -6.39
C LYS A 914 -14.91 -24.70 -6.44
N VAL A 915 -14.85 -25.77 -5.66
CA VAL A 915 -13.73 -26.68 -5.52
C VAL A 915 -14.17 -28.13 -5.76
N ALA A 916 -13.29 -28.95 -6.30
CA ALA A 916 -13.49 -30.40 -6.40
C ALA A 916 -12.63 -31.11 -5.35
N TYR A 917 -13.29 -31.78 -4.40
CA TYR A 917 -12.62 -32.70 -3.50
C TYR A 917 -12.46 -34.06 -4.19
N ASN A 918 -11.25 -34.39 -4.54
CA ASN A 918 -10.89 -35.61 -5.26
C ASN A 918 -10.37 -36.66 -4.27
N VAL A 919 -11.10 -37.75 -4.08
CA VAL A 919 -10.75 -38.83 -3.15
C VAL A 919 -10.17 -40.00 -3.90
N HIS A 920 -8.93 -40.35 -3.58
CA HIS A 920 -8.28 -41.58 -3.99
C HIS A 920 -8.52 -42.64 -2.93
N VAL A 921 -9.12 -43.75 -3.32
CA VAL A 921 -9.60 -44.77 -2.34
C VAL A 921 -8.47 -45.64 -1.74
N GLY A 922 -7.25 -45.52 -2.22
CA GLY A 922 -6.13 -46.33 -1.76
C GLY A 922 -5.98 -47.66 -2.49
N ASN A 923 -5.17 -48.55 -1.93
CA ASN A 923 -4.82 -49.84 -2.54
C ASN A 923 -5.80 -50.95 -2.14
N SER A 924 -6.79 -51.22 -2.95
CA SER A 924 -7.72 -52.32 -2.76
C SER A 924 -7.12 -53.74 -2.93
N GLY A 925 -5.87 -53.83 -3.39
CA GLY A 925 -5.23 -55.10 -3.79
C GLY A 925 -5.52 -55.52 -5.23
N GLN A 926 -6.34 -54.77 -5.95
CA GLN A 926 -6.69 -55.00 -7.37
C GLN A 926 -5.82 -54.18 -8.34
N GLY A 927 -4.87 -53.40 -7.85
CA GLY A 927 -3.93 -52.62 -8.66
C GLY A 927 -4.53 -51.39 -9.35
N VAL A 928 -5.76 -51.02 -9.04
CA VAL A 928 -6.43 -49.81 -9.56
C VAL A 928 -6.72 -48.87 -8.42
N THR A 929 -6.14 -47.69 -8.43
CA THR A 929 -6.56 -46.59 -7.59
C THR A 929 -7.76 -45.90 -8.25
N GLU A 930 -8.94 -46.07 -7.66
CA GLU A 930 -10.16 -45.40 -8.12
C GLU A 930 -10.19 -43.98 -7.56
N LEU A 931 -10.57 -43.01 -8.42
CA LEU A 931 -10.71 -41.62 -8.07
C LEU A 931 -12.18 -41.22 -8.08
N HIS A 932 -12.67 -40.72 -6.97
CA HIS A 932 -14.01 -40.14 -6.83
C HIS A 932 -13.91 -38.64 -6.66
N SER A 933 -14.61 -37.86 -7.48
CA SER A 933 -14.59 -36.40 -7.47
C SER A 933 -15.89 -35.82 -6.92
N CYS A 934 -15.79 -34.88 -6.02
CA CYS A 934 -16.90 -34.19 -5.40
C CYS A 934 -16.81 -32.66 -5.61
N PRO A 935 -17.37 -32.11 -6.71
CA PRO A 935 -17.39 -30.68 -6.94
C PRO A 935 -18.48 -30.00 -6.13
N ILE A 936 -18.09 -29.07 -5.27
CA ILE A 936 -19.02 -28.24 -4.47
C ILE A 936 -18.66 -26.77 -4.58
N THR A 937 -19.63 -25.88 -4.37
CA THR A 937 -19.38 -24.45 -4.08
C THR A 937 -19.40 -24.31 -2.57
N GLN A 938 -18.25 -23.97 -2.00
CA GLN A 938 -18.04 -23.97 -0.54
C GLN A 938 -19.06 -23.06 0.17
N GLN A 939 -19.27 -21.85 -0.30
CA GLN A 939 -20.23 -20.90 0.26
C GLN A 939 -21.69 -21.41 0.23
N THR A 940 -22.09 -22.10 -0.83
CA THR A 940 -23.44 -22.65 -0.92
C THR A 940 -23.73 -23.68 0.16
N TRP A 941 -22.71 -24.44 0.57
CA TRP A 941 -22.84 -25.48 1.59
C TRP A 941 -22.61 -24.98 3.01
N SER A 942 -21.70 -24.02 3.19
CA SER A 942 -21.46 -23.42 4.51
C SER A 942 -22.55 -22.41 4.88
N GLY A 943 -23.19 -21.78 3.87
CA GLY A 943 -24.08 -20.64 4.09
C GLY A 943 -23.38 -19.46 4.77
N GLY A 944 -22.05 -19.36 4.59
CA GLY A 944 -21.23 -18.35 5.25
C GLY A 944 -20.95 -18.62 6.74
N ASN A 945 -21.11 -19.85 7.21
CA ASN A 945 -20.85 -20.22 8.59
C ASN A 945 -19.78 -21.31 8.66
N ASP A 946 -19.07 -21.39 9.80
CA ASP A 946 -18.21 -22.54 10.11
C ASP A 946 -19.05 -23.82 10.14
N THR A 947 -18.68 -24.78 9.31
CA THR A 947 -19.51 -25.95 9.11
C THR A 947 -18.71 -27.19 8.72
N TRP A 948 -19.03 -28.32 9.33
CA TRP A 948 -18.56 -29.62 8.89
C TRP A 948 -19.53 -30.20 7.85
N LEU A 949 -19.09 -30.28 6.60
CA LEU A 949 -19.87 -30.86 5.51
C LEU A 949 -19.50 -32.32 5.29
N SER A 950 -20.48 -33.24 5.36
CA SER A 950 -20.29 -34.62 4.89
C SER A 950 -20.35 -34.69 3.37
N LEU A 951 -19.28 -35.14 2.73
CA LEU A 951 -19.23 -35.39 1.28
C LEU A 951 -19.95 -36.71 0.91
N GLY A 952 -20.21 -37.56 1.90
CA GLY A 952 -20.77 -38.91 1.76
C GLY A 952 -19.80 -40.00 2.12
N THR A 953 -20.11 -41.23 1.75
CA THR A 953 -19.39 -42.42 2.20
C THR A 953 -18.66 -43.11 1.05
N LEU A 954 -17.41 -43.44 1.25
CA LEU A 954 -16.58 -44.26 0.34
C LEU A 954 -15.91 -45.40 1.12
N ARG A 955 -15.56 -46.45 0.36
CA ARG A 955 -14.78 -47.58 0.90
C ARG A 955 -13.29 -47.30 0.62
N LEU A 956 -12.51 -47.21 1.71
CA LEU A 956 -11.12 -46.81 1.67
C LEU A 956 -10.17 -47.90 2.19
N TRP A 957 -8.93 -47.83 1.70
CA TRP A 957 -7.80 -48.71 2.09
C TRP A 957 -6.57 -47.87 2.39
N GLU A 958 -5.55 -48.53 2.88
CA GLU A 958 -4.22 -47.90 3.03
C GLU A 958 -3.78 -47.20 1.74
N GLY A 959 -3.21 -46.00 1.90
CA GLY A 959 -2.83 -45.14 0.78
C GLY A 959 -3.97 -44.29 0.21
N ALA A 960 -5.13 -44.28 0.87
CA ALA A 960 -6.19 -43.31 0.52
C ALA A 960 -5.78 -41.90 0.89
N TYR A 961 -6.21 -40.94 0.09
CA TYR A 961 -6.04 -39.51 0.36
C TYR A 961 -7.13 -38.69 -0.35
N MET A 962 -7.38 -37.51 0.14
CA MET A 962 -8.24 -36.52 -0.50
C MET A 962 -7.37 -35.32 -0.95
N GLN A 963 -7.65 -34.79 -2.13
CA GLN A 963 -6.99 -33.62 -2.69
C GLN A 963 -8.02 -32.60 -3.17
N ALA A 964 -7.70 -31.32 -3.00
CA ALA A 964 -8.45 -30.20 -3.57
C ALA A 964 -7.47 -29.18 -4.14
N ASP A 965 -7.89 -28.41 -5.13
CA ASP A 965 -7.08 -27.34 -5.70
C ASP A 965 -7.93 -26.11 -6.08
N ASN A 966 -7.26 -24.97 -6.32
CA ASN A 966 -7.89 -23.70 -6.67
C ASN A 966 -8.23 -23.57 -8.16
N THR A 967 -7.97 -24.59 -8.97
CA THR A 967 -8.34 -24.56 -10.38
C THR A 967 -9.85 -24.67 -10.51
N SER A 968 -10.48 -23.60 -10.97
CA SER A 968 -11.92 -23.52 -10.97
C SER A 968 -12.56 -24.36 -12.07
N TYR A 969 -13.71 -24.89 -11.77
CA TYR A 969 -14.65 -25.38 -12.80
C TYR A 969 -15.07 -24.22 -13.72
N ALA A 970 -15.25 -24.55 -15.01
CA ALA A 970 -15.63 -23.63 -16.05
C ALA A 970 -16.65 -22.58 -15.60
N GLY A 971 -16.27 -21.32 -15.67
CA GLY A 971 -17.11 -20.17 -15.38
C GLY A 971 -16.89 -19.50 -14.04
N ALA A 972 -15.96 -19.95 -13.19
CA ALA A 972 -15.56 -19.15 -12.04
C ALA A 972 -14.50 -18.10 -12.45
N THR A 973 -14.63 -16.94 -11.91
CA THR A 973 -13.71 -15.81 -12.06
C THR A 973 -12.66 -15.85 -10.96
N GLY A 974 -11.51 -15.27 -11.19
CA GLY A 974 -10.37 -15.32 -10.27
C GLY A 974 -10.53 -14.62 -8.93
N ASP A 975 -11.72 -14.09 -8.60
CA ASP A 975 -11.94 -13.27 -7.41
C ASP A 975 -12.60 -14.02 -6.25
N LEU A 976 -12.84 -15.32 -6.37
CA LEU A 976 -13.45 -16.12 -5.30
C LEU A 976 -12.40 -16.95 -4.59
N ASP A 977 -12.43 -16.96 -3.25
CA ASP A 977 -11.53 -17.73 -2.44
C ASP A 977 -11.94 -19.20 -2.32
N VAL A 978 -10.96 -20.08 -2.35
CA VAL A 978 -11.09 -21.50 -2.01
C VAL A 978 -10.32 -21.78 -0.73
N ALA A 979 -11.00 -22.29 0.29
CA ALA A 979 -10.40 -22.63 1.58
C ALA A 979 -9.92 -24.08 1.62
N TYR A 980 -8.81 -24.29 2.30
CA TYR A 980 -8.21 -25.57 2.64
C TYR A 980 -8.04 -25.62 4.16
N ASP A 981 -8.84 -26.43 4.81
CA ASP A 981 -8.95 -26.52 6.26
C ASP A 981 -8.96 -27.99 6.68
N ALA A 982 -9.47 -28.34 7.83
CA ALA A 982 -9.47 -29.69 8.33
C ALA A 982 -10.39 -30.67 7.58
N ALA A 983 -10.03 -31.93 7.60
CA ALA A 983 -10.86 -33.03 7.10
C ALA A 983 -10.95 -34.17 8.13
N VAL A 984 -12.08 -34.89 8.12
CA VAL A 984 -12.30 -36.08 8.97
C VAL A 984 -12.74 -37.28 8.13
N PHE A 985 -12.06 -38.39 8.32
CA PHE A 985 -12.43 -39.69 7.78
C PHE A 985 -13.05 -40.50 8.90
N GLN A 986 -14.38 -40.58 8.97
CA GLN A 986 -15.11 -41.28 10.04
C GLN A 986 -15.42 -42.71 9.62
N PRO A 987 -14.86 -43.77 10.31
CA PRO A 987 -15.24 -45.15 10.02
C PRO A 987 -16.70 -45.39 10.35
N THR A 988 -17.41 -46.05 9.44
CA THR A 988 -18.83 -46.31 9.59
C THR A 988 -19.21 -47.71 9.12
N THR A 989 -20.34 -48.22 9.58
CA THR A 989 -20.94 -49.49 9.11
C THR A 989 -22.14 -49.25 8.22
N THR A 990 -22.60 -48.00 8.14
CA THR A 990 -23.80 -47.59 7.40
C THR A 990 -23.41 -46.42 6.46
N ALA A 991 -23.72 -46.55 5.20
CA ALA A 991 -23.51 -45.48 4.24
C ALA A 991 -24.35 -44.26 4.61
N ALA A 992 -23.75 -43.12 4.72
CA ALA A 992 -24.40 -41.84 4.85
C ALA A 992 -24.50 -41.18 3.46
N THR A 993 -25.66 -40.61 3.17
CA THR A 993 -25.87 -39.85 1.94
C THR A 993 -25.21 -38.46 2.08
N GLY A 994 -24.25 -38.16 1.23
CA GLY A 994 -23.69 -36.84 1.02
C GLY A 994 -24.01 -36.29 -0.36
N PRO A 995 -23.51 -35.11 -0.71
CA PRO A 995 -23.70 -34.52 -2.03
C PRO A 995 -23.10 -35.36 -3.17
N CYS A 996 -22.11 -36.20 -2.90
CA CYS A 996 -21.30 -36.87 -3.91
C CYS A 996 -21.16 -38.37 -3.75
N PHE A 997 -21.03 -38.90 -2.53
CA PHE A 997 -20.68 -40.29 -2.29
C PHE A 997 -21.82 -41.02 -1.60
N ASP A 998 -22.14 -42.19 -2.07
CA ASP A 998 -23.29 -43.00 -1.65
C ASP A 998 -22.93 -44.35 -0.99
N GLY A 999 -21.67 -44.65 -0.78
CA GLY A 999 -21.15 -45.85 -0.20
C GLY A 999 -20.79 -46.97 -1.19
N SER A 1000 -20.75 -46.63 -2.47
CA SER A 1000 -20.30 -47.55 -3.53
C SER A 1000 -18.80 -47.77 -3.54
#